data_067e12f3b89c912323a32a2559f027da
#
_entry.id   067e12f3b89c912323a32a2559f027da
#
_cell.length_a   1.000
_cell.length_b   1.000
_cell.length_c   1.000
_cell.angle_alpha   90.00
_cell.angle_beta   90.00
_cell.angle_gamma   90.00
#
_symmetry.space_group_name_H-M   'P 1'
#
loop_
_entity.id
_entity.type
_entity.pdbx_description
1 polymer ?
#
loop_
_entity_poly.entity_id
_entity_poly.type
_entity_poly.pdbx_seq_one_letter_code
_entity_poly.pdbx_strand_id
1 'polypeptide(L)'
;MQSGNLPLWVKQALDSAPEEIETYIYGEDIDVEIPPAYDTFPKLLLRNSKEIGNKTALREKKHGIWQRITWKDYLENVKKFSLGLIALGFQEDDKITLVGDNRPEWLYAYLAAEAAKGIPFGVYQDNLAEQLLPLIQNSGSRWIYCEDQEQTDKVLSILDELPEVSRIIVKDWTGMWRYRDNPMLISVDKVMELGEELGKKEPGLFEENLNSQSKDDVACFATSSGTTGVPKCVMLSYENMMFMGLALQKVVSMSIEEDYFSFLPLAWIGEQMMVFSCGLTTGFRVNFYEEPETVNNDLREVGPTIMFGPPRIWRDMLAEVQVKIADAGMLKRKIYDMAMKIGYTCVDREFKGQEISAYMKFARQLAYYIVFRPILDKLGLKRIRHAFTGGAQVSVDDFRMLRAMGVNMKQIYGQTEISGISCLHRDGDVDPWTSGKPLPRTVIAITKRGEIISKSPAVMLGYYDRPYEDDVVDGWLYSGDMGMVDAKGHLVVVDRLADVITLQDGTLVSPQHLENRLKFSPYVREAMILDNGRPYVTAILNIHFENVAKWAEDNNIPFTGYMDLSQKTEVYDLLESVVREVNKNLQESMKIRKFISLYKEFDPDDEEMTRTRKLRRGLIRERYREVIEALYTDAEEIDFVGEIKYEDGTRDQVQVRMKIRRVE
;
A
#
# COMPACT_ATOMS: atom_id res chain seq x y z
N MET A 1 -27.48 6.84 19.20
CA MET A 1 -26.73 6.14 20.26
C MET A 1 -27.52 4.93 20.71
N GLN A 2 -27.02 3.73 20.50
CA GLN A 2 -27.67 2.51 20.99
C GLN A 2 -27.40 2.42 22.50
N SER A 3 -28.44 2.67 23.33
CA SER A 3 -28.43 2.44 24.78
C SER A 3 -28.59 0.94 25.14
N GLY A 4 -27.92 0.07 24.41
CA GLY A 4 -27.78 -1.35 24.74
C GLY A 4 -26.59 -1.57 25.68
N ASN A 5 -26.59 -2.69 26.42
CA ASN A 5 -25.46 -3.07 27.27
C ASN A 5 -24.21 -3.24 26.40
N LEU A 6 -23.29 -2.25 26.45
CA LEU A 6 -22.00 -2.33 25.76
C LEU A 6 -21.20 -3.53 26.27
N PRO A 7 -20.48 -4.26 25.41
CA PRO A 7 -19.51 -5.26 25.83
C PRO A 7 -18.53 -4.70 26.85
N LEU A 8 -18.10 -5.51 27.80
CA LEU A 8 -17.21 -5.07 28.88
C LEU A 8 -15.91 -4.47 28.34
N TRP A 9 -15.34 -5.10 27.32
CA TRP A 9 -14.08 -4.64 26.69
C TRP A 9 -14.23 -3.27 26.01
N VAL A 10 -15.40 -2.96 25.45
CA VAL A 10 -15.69 -1.64 24.87
C VAL A 10 -15.80 -0.59 25.98
N LYS A 11 -16.47 -0.92 27.09
CA LYS A 11 -16.54 -0.02 28.26
C LYS A 11 -15.16 0.29 28.80
N GLN A 12 -14.35 -0.75 29.02
CA GLN A 12 -12.97 -0.60 29.50
C GLN A 12 -12.11 0.24 28.55
N ALA A 13 -12.28 0.06 27.22
CA ALA A 13 -11.62 0.89 26.25
C ALA A 13 -12.01 2.38 26.40
N LEU A 14 -13.32 2.67 26.42
CA LEU A 14 -13.82 4.05 26.51
C LEU A 14 -13.46 4.72 27.84
N ASP A 15 -13.49 3.97 28.96
CA ASP A 15 -13.11 4.47 30.29
C ASP A 15 -11.63 4.84 30.36
N SER A 16 -10.78 4.28 29.50
CA SER A 16 -9.34 4.58 29.38
C SER A 16 -9.02 5.59 28.28
N ALA A 17 -10.02 6.25 27.67
CA ALA A 17 -9.76 7.22 26.62
C ALA A 17 -9.03 8.46 27.20
N PRO A 18 -7.92 8.90 26.57
CA PRO A 18 -7.10 9.98 27.12
C PRO A 18 -7.73 11.37 26.96
N GLU A 19 -8.76 11.51 26.15
CA GLU A 19 -9.52 12.74 25.95
C GLU A 19 -11.01 12.49 25.71
N GLU A 20 -11.81 13.55 25.65
CA GLU A 20 -13.25 13.47 25.43
C GLU A 20 -13.59 13.01 24.00
N ILE A 21 -14.36 11.94 23.92
CA ILE A 21 -14.81 11.30 22.68
C ILE A 21 -16.14 11.90 22.25
N GLU A 22 -16.26 12.30 20.98
CA GLU A 22 -17.51 12.77 20.37
C GLU A 22 -18.42 11.60 19.98
N THR A 23 -17.83 10.60 19.31
CA THR A 23 -18.54 9.39 18.86
C THR A 23 -17.58 8.22 18.75
N TYR A 24 -18.14 6.99 18.74
CA TYR A 24 -17.36 5.78 18.59
C TYR A 24 -18.12 4.69 17.87
N ILE A 25 -17.37 3.74 17.31
CA ILE A 25 -17.84 2.47 16.76
C ILE A 25 -16.91 1.34 17.21
N TYR A 26 -17.39 0.12 17.19
CA TYR A 26 -16.59 -1.05 17.55
C TYR A 26 -16.92 -2.24 16.65
N GLY A 27 -15.94 -3.13 16.52
CA GLY A 27 -16.09 -4.38 15.78
C GLY A 27 -16.91 -5.42 16.53
N GLU A 28 -17.11 -6.53 15.87
CA GLU A 28 -17.88 -7.66 16.41
C GLU A 28 -17.26 -8.19 17.71
N ASP A 29 -18.11 -8.57 18.68
CA ASP A 29 -17.69 -9.21 19.91
C ASP A 29 -17.42 -10.70 19.66
N ILE A 30 -16.42 -10.97 18.85
CA ILE A 30 -15.93 -12.30 18.48
C ILE A 30 -14.55 -12.47 19.07
N ASP A 31 -14.31 -13.57 19.78
CA ASP A 31 -12.99 -13.86 20.30
C ASP A 31 -12.01 -14.15 19.18
N VAL A 32 -10.87 -13.47 19.26
CA VAL A 32 -9.70 -13.66 18.39
C VAL A 32 -8.60 -14.19 19.26
N GLU A 33 -8.51 -15.51 19.33
CA GLU A 33 -7.53 -16.21 20.16
C GLU A 33 -6.30 -16.59 19.34
N ILE A 34 -5.12 -16.27 19.85
CA ILE A 34 -3.83 -16.73 19.33
C ILE A 34 -3.45 -17.98 20.12
N PRO A 35 -3.43 -19.18 19.49
CA PRO A 35 -3.10 -20.40 20.19
C PRO A 35 -1.66 -20.36 20.72
N PRO A 36 -1.40 -20.58 22.03
CA PRO A 36 -0.05 -20.48 22.61
C PRO A 36 1.00 -21.42 21.99
N ALA A 37 0.55 -22.53 21.40
CA ALA A 37 1.44 -23.47 20.70
C ALA A 37 1.94 -22.94 19.35
N TYR A 38 1.32 -21.90 18.80
CA TYR A 38 1.59 -21.36 17.47
C TYR A 38 1.49 -19.83 17.46
N ASP A 39 2.04 -19.20 18.48
CA ASP A 39 1.91 -17.78 18.79
C ASP A 39 3.01 -16.89 18.17
N THR A 40 3.84 -17.46 17.29
CA THR A 40 4.82 -16.73 16.45
C THR A 40 4.78 -17.21 15.01
N PHE A 41 5.27 -16.43 14.06
CA PHE A 41 5.28 -16.82 12.65
C PHE A 41 6.14 -18.06 12.36
N PRO A 42 7.35 -18.22 12.94
CA PRO A 42 8.10 -19.47 12.79
C PRO A 42 7.37 -20.70 13.35
N LYS A 43 6.64 -20.58 14.46
CA LYS A 43 5.81 -21.67 14.99
C LYS A 43 4.62 -22.00 14.07
N LEU A 44 3.99 -21.00 13.43
CA LEU A 44 2.96 -21.22 12.41
C LEU A 44 3.52 -21.93 11.18
N LEU A 45 4.72 -21.55 10.71
CA LEU A 45 5.40 -22.24 9.61
C LEU A 45 5.67 -23.72 9.97
N LEU A 46 6.12 -24.00 11.20
CA LEU A 46 6.33 -25.37 11.70
C LEU A 46 5.01 -26.15 11.71
N ARG A 47 3.90 -25.56 12.18
CA ARG A 47 2.55 -26.15 12.13
C ARG A 47 2.17 -26.50 10.69
N ASN A 48 2.26 -25.53 9.76
CA ASN A 48 1.87 -25.72 8.36
C ASN A 48 2.70 -26.81 7.67
N SER A 49 4.00 -26.87 7.98
CA SER A 49 4.87 -27.96 7.49
C SER A 49 4.42 -29.34 7.98
N LYS A 50 3.91 -29.45 9.20
CA LYS A 50 3.40 -30.71 9.77
C LYS A 50 2.02 -31.10 9.21
N GLU A 51 1.09 -30.14 9.17
CA GLU A 51 -0.31 -30.41 8.83
C GLU A 51 -0.56 -30.50 7.31
N ILE A 52 0.10 -29.62 6.53
CA ILE A 52 -0.10 -29.46 5.08
C ILE A 52 1.20 -29.50 4.29
N GLY A 53 2.22 -30.13 4.81
CA GLY A 53 3.61 -30.06 4.36
C GLY A 53 3.83 -30.31 2.87
N ASN A 54 3.04 -31.17 2.23
CA ASN A 54 3.17 -31.48 0.78
C ASN A 54 2.37 -30.51 -0.12
N LYS A 55 1.53 -29.63 0.46
CA LYS A 55 0.87 -28.58 -0.32
C LYS A 55 1.86 -27.48 -0.72
N THR A 56 1.57 -26.81 -1.81
CA THR A 56 2.37 -25.66 -2.27
C THR A 56 2.13 -24.48 -1.35
N ALA A 57 3.20 -23.97 -0.72
CA ALA A 57 3.20 -22.75 0.06
C ALA A 57 3.49 -21.54 -0.83
N LEU A 58 4.55 -21.62 -1.62
CA LEU A 58 5.04 -20.55 -2.47
C LEU A 58 5.18 -21.04 -3.91
N ARG A 59 4.98 -20.13 -4.87
CA ARG A 59 5.39 -20.30 -6.27
C ARG A 59 6.17 -19.09 -6.71
N GLU A 60 7.22 -19.33 -7.45
CA GLU A 60 8.03 -18.31 -8.11
C GLU A 60 8.14 -18.64 -9.58
N LYS A 61 8.07 -17.64 -10.45
CA LYS A 61 8.33 -17.85 -11.87
C LYS A 61 9.81 -17.60 -12.16
N LYS A 62 10.45 -18.57 -12.82
CA LYS A 62 11.87 -18.48 -13.27
C LYS A 62 11.97 -19.04 -14.68
N HIS A 63 12.56 -18.29 -15.59
CA HIS A 63 12.71 -18.64 -17.02
C HIS A 63 11.38 -19.07 -17.66
N GLY A 64 10.32 -18.33 -17.34
CA GLY A 64 8.96 -18.58 -17.83
C GLY A 64 8.24 -19.77 -17.19
N ILE A 65 8.82 -20.44 -16.20
CA ILE A 65 8.28 -21.67 -15.58
C ILE A 65 8.00 -21.44 -14.09
N TRP A 66 6.77 -21.75 -13.66
CA TRP A 66 6.36 -21.69 -12.27
C TRP A 66 7.01 -22.81 -11.44
N GLN A 67 7.96 -22.45 -10.58
CA GLN A 67 8.57 -23.34 -9.60
C GLN A 67 7.66 -23.44 -8.36
N ARG A 68 7.58 -24.65 -7.78
CA ARG A 68 6.76 -24.91 -6.61
C ARG A 68 7.63 -25.16 -5.40
N ILE A 69 7.31 -24.53 -4.29
CA ILE A 69 7.93 -24.69 -2.97
C ILE A 69 6.82 -25.16 -2.04
N THR A 70 6.99 -26.35 -1.46
CA THR A 70 6.04 -26.90 -0.49
C THR A 70 6.24 -26.29 0.90
N TRP A 71 5.27 -26.46 1.81
CA TRP A 71 5.42 -26.02 3.19
C TRP A 71 6.61 -26.70 3.90
N LYS A 72 6.95 -27.95 3.52
CA LYS A 72 8.15 -28.60 4.03
C LYS A 72 9.42 -27.95 3.52
N ASP A 73 9.50 -27.67 2.22
CA ASP A 73 10.65 -27.00 1.61
C ASP A 73 10.83 -25.59 2.22
N TYR A 74 9.71 -24.89 2.42
CA TYR A 74 9.74 -23.56 3.04
C TYR A 74 10.34 -23.61 4.46
N LEU A 75 9.85 -24.50 5.32
CA LEU A 75 10.42 -24.69 6.67
C LEU A 75 11.90 -25.09 6.62
N GLU A 76 12.28 -26.01 5.74
CA GLU A 76 13.67 -26.48 5.63
C GLU A 76 14.61 -25.34 5.23
N ASN A 77 14.21 -24.49 4.27
CA ASN A 77 15.00 -23.32 3.87
C ASN A 77 15.12 -22.30 5.00
N VAL A 78 14.03 -21.99 5.70
CA VAL A 78 14.05 -21.09 6.87
C VAL A 78 14.93 -21.66 7.98
N LYS A 79 14.85 -22.97 8.27
CA LYS A 79 15.66 -23.63 9.27
C LYS A 79 17.15 -23.54 8.95
N LYS A 80 17.55 -23.87 7.72
CA LYS A 80 18.95 -23.77 7.27
C LYS A 80 19.45 -22.33 7.35
N PHE A 81 18.66 -21.38 6.90
CA PHE A 81 19.05 -19.97 6.92
C PHE A 81 19.20 -19.45 8.37
N SER A 82 18.25 -19.75 9.25
CA SER A 82 18.29 -19.35 10.67
C SER A 82 19.52 -19.90 11.39
N LEU A 83 19.79 -21.21 11.27
CA LEU A 83 20.98 -21.83 11.84
C LEU A 83 22.27 -21.28 11.22
N GLY A 84 22.23 -20.88 9.94
CA GLY A 84 23.36 -20.22 9.27
C GLY A 84 23.65 -18.83 9.84
N LEU A 85 22.63 -18.04 10.13
CA LEU A 85 22.77 -16.75 10.82
C LEU A 85 23.42 -16.96 12.20
N ILE A 86 22.96 -17.92 12.99
CA ILE A 86 23.53 -18.25 14.29
C ILE A 86 24.99 -18.72 14.16
N ALA A 87 25.31 -19.56 13.17
CA ALA A 87 26.68 -20.02 12.93
C ALA A 87 27.64 -18.86 12.57
N LEU A 88 27.13 -17.77 11.99
CA LEU A 88 27.88 -16.56 11.69
C LEU A 88 27.96 -15.57 12.85
N GLY A 89 27.32 -15.84 13.99
CA GLY A 89 27.33 -15.01 15.18
C GLY A 89 26.14 -14.07 15.33
N PHE A 90 25.04 -14.29 14.62
CA PHE A 90 23.78 -13.61 14.84
C PHE A 90 23.26 -13.92 16.23
N GLN A 91 22.87 -12.90 16.97
CA GLN A 91 22.45 -12.99 18.37
C GLN A 91 20.98 -12.62 18.54
N GLU A 92 20.44 -12.94 19.72
CA GLU A 92 19.11 -12.47 20.14
C GLU A 92 19.05 -10.95 20.08
N ASP A 93 17.93 -10.41 19.60
CA ASP A 93 17.69 -8.99 19.34
C ASP A 93 18.57 -8.33 18.26
N ASP A 94 19.41 -9.07 17.53
CA ASP A 94 20.07 -8.53 16.34
C ASP A 94 19.01 -8.17 15.29
N LYS A 95 19.25 -7.05 14.59
CA LYS A 95 18.39 -6.57 13.53
C LYS A 95 19.03 -6.86 12.18
N ILE A 96 18.18 -7.29 11.23
CA ILE A 96 18.56 -7.50 9.84
C ILE A 96 17.69 -6.65 8.92
N THR A 97 18.32 -5.74 8.19
CA THR A 97 17.62 -4.99 7.13
C THR A 97 17.56 -5.82 5.85
N LEU A 98 16.37 -5.93 5.24
CA LEU A 98 16.15 -6.68 4.01
C LEU A 98 15.82 -5.73 2.86
N VAL A 99 16.64 -5.79 1.79
CA VAL A 99 16.52 -4.95 0.60
C VAL A 99 16.44 -5.86 -0.62
N GLY A 100 15.32 -5.81 -1.33
CA GLY A 100 15.13 -6.62 -2.54
C GLY A 100 13.66 -6.76 -2.93
N ASP A 101 13.44 -7.30 -4.11
CA ASP A 101 12.13 -7.60 -4.67
C ASP A 101 11.44 -8.76 -3.97
N ASN A 102 10.18 -8.99 -4.33
CA ASN A 102 9.38 -10.06 -3.79
C ASN A 102 9.86 -11.41 -4.30
N ARG A 103 10.61 -12.12 -3.46
CA ARG A 103 11.18 -13.45 -3.73
C ARG A 103 10.98 -14.39 -2.54
N PRO A 104 10.95 -15.71 -2.76
CA PRO A 104 10.93 -16.67 -1.64
C PRO A 104 12.09 -16.49 -0.67
N GLU A 105 13.30 -16.17 -1.17
CA GLU A 105 14.49 -15.99 -0.33
C GLU A 105 14.38 -14.79 0.61
N TRP A 106 13.65 -13.74 0.23
CA TRP A 106 13.34 -12.62 1.12
C TRP A 106 12.51 -13.11 2.33
N LEU A 107 11.49 -13.96 2.08
CA LEU A 107 10.69 -14.56 3.13
C LEU A 107 11.52 -15.51 3.99
N TYR A 108 12.46 -16.26 3.40
CA TYR A 108 13.36 -17.13 4.17
C TYR A 108 14.23 -16.30 5.11
N ALA A 109 14.85 -15.23 4.64
CA ALA A 109 15.69 -14.36 5.45
C ALA A 109 14.90 -13.72 6.61
N TYR A 110 13.69 -13.26 6.32
CA TYR A 110 12.79 -12.65 7.30
C TYR A 110 12.43 -13.64 8.42
N LEU A 111 11.84 -14.79 8.08
CA LEU A 111 11.46 -15.81 9.08
C LEU A 111 12.65 -16.49 9.72
N ALA A 112 13.81 -16.55 9.05
CA ALA A 112 15.04 -17.06 9.60
C ALA A 112 15.60 -16.16 10.72
N ALA A 113 15.53 -14.83 10.52
CA ALA A 113 15.90 -13.88 11.56
C ALA A 113 15.00 -14.02 12.79
N GLU A 114 13.68 -14.09 12.57
CA GLU A 114 12.72 -14.35 13.65
C GLU A 114 13.03 -15.68 14.37
N ALA A 115 13.27 -16.77 13.61
CA ALA A 115 13.57 -18.08 14.20
C ALA A 115 14.92 -18.10 14.94
N ALA A 116 15.83 -17.19 14.63
CA ALA A 116 17.08 -16.94 15.35
C ALA A 116 16.92 -15.93 16.50
N LYS A 117 15.69 -15.55 16.86
CA LYS A 117 15.33 -14.57 17.91
C LYS A 117 15.79 -13.14 17.62
N GLY A 118 15.92 -12.79 16.33
CA GLY A 118 16.22 -11.44 15.88
C GLY A 118 15.02 -10.75 15.24
N ILE A 119 15.23 -9.54 14.79
CA ILE A 119 14.18 -8.63 14.30
C ILE A 119 14.44 -8.30 12.84
N PRO A 120 13.63 -8.78 11.90
CA PRO A 120 13.69 -8.38 10.51
C PRO A 120 13.11 -6.97 10.29
N PHE A 121 13.71 -6.25 9.36
CA PHE A 121 13.31 -4.91 8.95
C PHE A 121 13.33 -4.79 7.42
N GLY A 122 12.16 -4.86 6.79
CA GLY A 122 12.03 -4.67 5.35
C GLY A 122 12.14 -3.18 4.97
N VAL A 123 12.95 -2.88 3.97
CA VAL A 123 13.05 -1.54 3.37
C VAL A 123 12.83 -1.61 1.87
N TYR A 124 12.32 -0.52 1.28
CA TYR A 124 11.98 -0.49 -0.13
C TYR A 124 13.24 -0.62 -1.00
N GLN A 125 13.21 -1.52 -1.98
CA GLN A 125 14.33 -1.79 -2.89
C GLN A 125 14.64 -0.61 -3.83
N ASP A 126 13.64 0.23 -4.10
CA ASP A 126 13.79 1.43 -4.93
C ASP A 126 14.32 2.66 -4.15
N ASN A 127 14.65 2.50 -2.85
CA ASN A 127 15.36 3.55 -2.10
C ASN A 127 16.74 3.82 -2.69
N LEU A 128 17.10 5.09 -2.78
CA LEU A 128 18.45 5.51 -3.04
C LEU A 128 19.36 5.25 -1.82
N ALA A 129 20.66 5.17 -2.01
CA ALA A 129 21.62 4.96 -0.92
C ALA A 129 21.46 5.97 0.23
N GLU A 130 21.27 7.24 -0.09
CA GLU A 130 21.04 8.34 0.86
C GLU A 130 19.77 8.14 1.71
N GLN A 131 18.78 7.42 1.17
CA GLN A 131 17.52 7.12 1.86
C GLN A 131 17.62 5.83 2.69
N LEU A 132 18.48 4.89 2.29
CA LEU A 132 18.76 3.67 3.05
C LEU A 132 19.56 3.96 4.32
N LEU A 133 20.51 4.88 4.25
CA LEU A 133 21.41 5.22 5.36
C LEU A 133 20.66 5.50 6.67
N PRO A 134 19.73 6.46 6.74
CA PRO A 134 19.01 6.74 7.99
C PRO A 134 18.12 5.59 8.45
N LEU A 135 17.62 4.74 7.53
CA LEU A 135 16.81 3.58 7.89
C LEU A 135 17.65 2.51 8.60
N ILE A 136 18.85 2.20 8.07
CA ILE A 136 19.77 1.23 8.65
C ILE A 136 20.31 1.75 9.99
N GLN A 137 20.67 3.03 10.08
CA GLN A 137 21.13 3.66 11.32
C GLN A 137 20.04 3.65 12.39
N ASN A 138 18.82 4.11 12.07
CA ASN A 138 17.72 4.21 13.02
C ASN A 138 17.22 2.83 13.51
N SER A 139 17.33 1.78 12.69
CA SER A 139 16.99 0.43 13.12
C SER A 139 18.07 -0.23 13.98
N GLY A 140 19.31 0.28 13.94
CA GLY A 140 20.45 -0.36 14.56
C GLY A 140 20.78 -1.73 13.93
N SER A 141 20.50 -1.90 12.62
CA SER A 141 20.74 -3.15 11.92
C SER A 141 22.23 -3.43 11.78
N ARG A 142 22.64 -4.61 12.29
CA ARG A 142 24.00 -5.12 12.16
C ARG A 142 24.17 -6.08 10.98
N TRP A 143 23.06 -6.56 10.43
CA TRP A 143 22.98 -7.49 9.32
C TRP A 143 22.17 -6.87 8.20
N ILE A 144 22.60 -7.11 6.96
CA ILE A 144 21.87 -6.63 5.79
C ILE A 144 21.71 -7.80 4.81
N TYR A 145 20.49 -8.01 4.32
CA TYR A 145 20.22 -8.90 3.19
C TYR A 145 20.00 -8.05 1.94
N CYS A 146 20.74 -8.34 0.88
CA CYS A 146 20.60 -7.74 -0.45
C CYS A 146 20.20 -8.80 -1.46
N GLU A 147 19.26 -8.48 -2.35
CA GLU A 147 18.86 -9.41 -3.39
C GLU A 147 20.00 -9.64 -4.41
N ASP A 148 20.59 -8.55 -4.92
CA ASP A 148 21.48 -8.56 -6.07
C ASP A 148 22.64 -7.55 -5.96
N GLN A 149 23.33 -7.35 -7.08
CA GLN A 149 24.44 -6.38 -7.18
C GLN A 149 23.95 -4.95 -6.94
N GLU A 150 22.81 -4.53 -7.51
CA GLU A 150 22.32 -3.15 -7.37
C GLU A 150 22.12 -2.79 -5.90
N GLN A 151 21.42 -3.63 -5.15
CA GLN A 151 21.16 -3.40 -3.73
C GLN A 151 22.46 -3.46 -2.91
N THR A 152 23.37 -4.36 -3.29
CA THR A 152 24.69 -4.46 -2.64
C THR A 152 25.52 -3.22 -2.86
N ASP A 153 25.56 -2.67 -4.08
CA ASP A 153 26.32 -1.47 -4.43
C ASP A 153 25.80 -0.24 -3.66
N LYS A 154 24.46 -0.10 -3.53
CA LYS A 154 23.84 0.95 -2.70
C LYS A 154 24.34 0.88 -1.25
N VAL A 155 24.32 -0.31 -0.64
CA VAL A 155 24.77 -0.49 0.75
C VAL A 155 26.28 -0.26 0.89
N LEU A 156 27.08 -0.77 -0.05
CA LEU A 156 28.54 -0.57 -0.02
C LEU A 156 28.93 0.90 -0.16
N SER A 157 28.17 1.70 -0.91
CA SER A 157 28.45 3.13 -1.10
C SER A 157 28.29 3.96 0.18
N ILE A 158 27.52 3.47 1.17
CA ILE A 158 27.27 4.14 2.45
C ILE A 158 27.89 3.38 3.65
N LEU A 159 28.66 2.31 3.39
CA LEU A 159 29.13 1.41 4.43
C LEU A 159 30.07 2.11 5.44
N ASP A 160 30.85 3.09 5.01
CA ASP A 160 31.73 3.87 5.89
C ASP A 160 30.95 4.65 6.98
N GLU A 161 29.66 4.93 6.73
CA GLU A 161 28.75 5.60 7.66
C GLU A 161 27.94 4.60 8.52
N LEU A 162 28.18 3.28 8.35
CA LEU A 162 27.50 2.19 9.02
C LEU A 162 28.47 1.28 9.79
N PRO A 163 29.19 1.78 10.81
CA PRO A 163 30.26 1.04 11.48
C PRO A 163 29.75 -0.21 12.25
N GLU A 164 28.46 -0.24 12.59
CA GLU A 164 27.86 -1.37 13.30
C GLU A 164 27.52 -2.57 12.40
N VAL A 165 27.51 -2.36 11.08
CA VAL A 165 27.20 -3.44 10.13
C VAL A 165 28.33 -4.48 10.13
N SER A 166 27.98 -5.71 10.43
CA SER A 166 28.93 -6.82 10.55
C SER A 166 28.96 -7.74 9.34
N ARG A 167 27.85 -7.88 8.62
CA ARG A 167 27.72 -8.76 7.44
C ARG A 167 26.65 -8.28 6.49
N ILE A 168 26.90 -8.51 5.19
CA ILE A 168 25.96 -8.31 4.09
C ILE A 168 25.76 -9.67 3.40
N ILE A 169 24.54 -10.17 3.41
CA ILE A 169 24.14 -11.46 2.84
C ILE A 169 23.52 -11.19 1.48
N VAL A 170 24.10 -11.76 0.42
CA VAL A 170 23.67 -11.52 -0.96
C VAL A 170 23.07 -12.78 -1.56
N LYS A 171 21.89 -12.65 -2.18
CA LYS A 171 21.19 -13.77 -2.81
C LYS A 171 21.73 -14.06 -4.21
N ASP A 172 21.73 -13.06 -5.09
CA ASP A 172 22.20 -13.22 -6.47
C ASP A 172 23.60 -12.65 -6.67
N TRP A 173 24.54 -13.52 -7.01
CA TRP A 173 25.94 -13.18 -7.25
C TRP A 173 26.26 -12.94 -8.73
N THR A 174 25.26 -12.91 -9.60
CA THR A 174 25.45 -12.62 -11.02
C THR A 174 26.08 -11.22 -11.17
N GLY A 175 27.17 -11.12 -11.92
CA GLY A 175 27.91 -9.86 -12.11
C GLY A 175 28.88 -9.50 -10.99
N MET A 176 28.80 -10.10 -9.82
CA MET A 176 29.54 -9.70 -8.60
C MET A 176 30.98 -10.27 -8.49
N TRP A 177 31.62 -10.60 -9.61
CA TRP A 177 32.96 -11.20 -9.59
C TRP A 177 34.02 -10.31 -8.94
N ARG A 178 33.87 -8.99 -8.92
CA ARG A 178 34.77 -8.02 -8.26
C ARG A 178 34.70 -8.06 -6.74
N TYR A 179 33.65 -8.58 -6.19
CA TYR A 179 33.36 -8.57 -4.75
C TYR A 179 33.70 -9.88 -4.04
N ARG A 180 34.26 -10.89 -4.76
CA ARG A 180 34.55 -12.24 -4.23
C ARG A 180 35.43 -12.26 -2.99
N ASP A 181 36.34 -11.32 -2.90
CA ASP A 181 37.31 -11.25 -1.81
C ASP A 181 36.89 -10.26 -0.70
N ASN A 182 35.70 -9.65 -0.80
CA ASN A 182 35.19 -8.76 0.23
C ASN A 182 34.70 -9.56 1.45
N PRO A 183 35.39 -9.44 2.62
CA PRO A 183 35.05 -10.24 3.80
C PRO A 183 33.69 -9.90 4.43
N MET A 184 33.11 -8.74 4.07
CA MET A 184 31.77 -8.34 4.55
C MET A 184 30.66 -9.10 3.85
N LEU A 185 30.88 -9.59 2.63
CA LEU A 185 29.87 -10.21 1.80
C LEU A 185 29.86 -11.73 1.96
N ILE A 186 28.66 -12.31 2.01
CA ILE A 186 28.45 -13.76 2.04
C ILE A 186 27.22 -14.12 1.21
N SER A 187 27.27 -15.24 0.48
CA SER A 187 26.11 -15.69 -0.29
C SER A 187 25.07 -16.38 0.60
N VAL A 188 23.78 -16.26 0.21
CA VAL A 188 22.68 -17.02 0.85
C VAL A 188 23.01 -18.52 0.85
N ASP A 189 23.52 -19.08 -0.25
CA ASP A 189 23.89 -20.50 -0.34
C ASP A 189 24.92 -20.89 0.74
N LYS A 190 25.92 -20.03 0.98
CA LYS A 190 26.93 -20.28 2.02
C LYS A 190 26.36 -20.17 3.42
N VAL A 191 25.44 -19.24 3.66
CA VAL A 191 24.70 -19.16 4.95
C VAL A 191 23.92 -20.43 5.17
N MET A 192 23.20 -20.92 4.17
CA MET A 192 22.40 -22.16 4.26
C MET A 192 23.29 -23.40 4.47
N GLU A 193 24.45 -23.47 3.83
CA GLU A 193 25.45 -24.53 4.06
C GLU A 193 25.93 -24.56 5.51
N LEU A 194 26.33 -23.41 6.05
CA LEU A 194 26.73 -23.29 7.46
C LEU A 194 25.61 -23.68 8.42
N GLY A 195 24.37 -23.33 8.09
CA GLY A 195 23.20 -23.73 8.87
C GLY A 195 22.94 -25.23 8.85
N GLU A 196 23.12 -25.87 7.70
CA GLU A 196 23.01 -27.33 7.61
C GLU A 196 24.10 -28.03 8.43
N GLU A 197 25.34 -27.48 8.45
CA GLU A 197 26.43 -27.99 9.29
C GLU A 197 26.12 -27.82 10.79
N LEU A 198 25.61 -26.64 11.22
CA LEU A 198 25.26 -26.38 12.59
C LEU A 198 24.09 -27.29 13.04
N GLY A 199 23.05 -27.44 12.19
CA GLY A 199 21.91 -28.30 12.46
C GLY A 199 22.27 -29.80 12.65
N LYS A 200 23.35 -30.27 11.98
CA LYS A 200 23.89 -31.61 12.21
C LYS A 200 24.63 -31.71 13.55
N LYS A 201 25.27 -30.62 14.01
CA LYS A 201 26.00 -30.58 15.30
C LYS A 201 25.06 -30.39 16.49
N GLU A 202 24.03 -29.57 16.31
CA GLU A 202 23.06 -29.18 17.34
C GLU A 202 21.61 -29.40 16.84
N PRO A 203 21.15 -30.67 16.77
CA PRO A 203 19.88 -31.02 16.11
C PRO A 203 18.62 -30.41 16.73
N GLY A 204 18.67 -29.95 17.99
CA GLY A 204 17.53 -29.37 18.72
C GLY A 204 17.47 -27.85 18.73
N LEU A 205 18.56 -27.17 18.32
CA LEU A 205 18.74 -25.74 18.52
C LEU A 205 17.62 -24.87 17.86
N PHE A 206 17.19 -25.24 16.65
CA PHE A 206 16.11 -24.52 15.97
C PHE A 206 14.80 -24.58 16.77
N GLU A 207 14.40 -25.77 17.18
CA GLU A 207 13.16 -26.00 17.95
C GLU A 207 13.24 -25.37 19.34
N GLU A 208 14.43 -25.36 19.97
CA GLU A 208 14.68 -24.71 21.27
C GLU A 208 14.46 -23.19 21.14
N ASN A 209 15.01 -22.56 20.11
CA ASN A 209 14.82 -21.13 19.85
C ASN A 209 13.34 -20.80 19.62
N LEU A 210 12.62 -21.60 18.83
CA LEU A 210 11.19 -21.37 18.62
C LEU A 210 10.41 -21.47 19.93
N ASN A 211 10.72 -22.47 20.77
CA ASN A 211 10.00 -22.71 22.03
C ASN A 211 10.25 -21.58 23.06
N SER A 212 11.37 -20.86 22.98
CA SER A 212 11.68 -19.76 23.89
C SER A 212 10.98 -18.44 23.54
N GLN A 213 10.38 -18.34 22.34
CA GLN A 213 9.67 -17.16 21.88
C GLN A 213 8.21 -17.15 22.32
N SER A 214 7.64 -15.93 22.39
CA SER A 214 6.23 -15.71 22.73
C SER A 214 5.59 -14.67 21.81
N LYS A 215 4.26 -14.57 21.84
CA LYS A 215 3.50 -13.56 21.09
C LYS A 215 3.84 -12.10 21.46
N ASP A 216 4.42 -11.90 22.65
CA ASP A 216 4.73 -10.56 23.18
C ASP A 216 6.09 -10.04 22.67
N ASP A 217 6.91 -10.92 22.07
CA ASP A 217 8.20 -10.54 21.50
C ASP A 217 8.00 -9.69 20.24
N VAL A 218 8.97 -8.81 19.95
CA VAL A 218 8.98 -8.01 18.71
C VAL A 218 9.15 -8.94 17.52
N ALA A 219 8.16 -8.98 16.65
CA ALA A 219 8.20 -9.79 15.43
C ALA A 219 9.01 -9.07 14.32
N CYS A 220 8.79 -7.76 14.15
CA CYS A 220 9.46 -7.02 13.11
C CYS A 220 9.51 -5.52 13.39
N PHE A 221 10.38 -4.85 12.65
CA PHE A 221 10.27 -3.42 12.41
C PHE A 221 9.60 -3.16 11.07
N ALA A 222 8.77 -2.11 11.04
CA ALA A 222 8.17 -1.60 9.81
C ALA A 222 8.37 -0.09 9.70
N THR A 223 8.48 0.42 8.46
CA THR A 223 8.59 1.86 8.25
C THR A 223 7.23 2.52 8.34
N SER A 224 7.12 3.61 9.11
CA SER A 224 5.98 4.52 8.97
C SER A 224 6.11 5.28 7.65
N SER A 225 5.01 5.43 6.92
CA SER A 225 4.97 6.20 5.67
C SER A 225 4.91 7.72 5.90
N GLY A 226 5.47 8.23 7.00
CA GLY A 226 5.37 9.63 7.42
C GLY A 226 5.69 10.62 6.29
N THR A 227 4.79 11.56 6.06
CA THR A 227 4.94 12.60 5.03
C THR A 227 5.86 13.76 5.47
N THR A 228 6.32 13.77 6.73
CA THR A 228 6.90 14.96 7.39
C THR A 228 8.26 14.74 8.02
N GLY A 229 9.06 13.70 7.64
CA GLY A 229 10.37 13.53 8.26
C GLY A 229 11.11 12.25 7.90
N VAL A 230 12.18 11.96 8.64
CA VAL A 230 12.90 10.69 8.57
C VAL A 230 11.95 9.57 8.98
N PRO A 231 11.81 8.49 8.20
CA PRO A 231 10.93 7.38 8.54
C PRO A 231 11.24 6.80 9.92
N LYS A 232 10.19 6.52 10.71
CA LYS A 232 10.30 5.92 12.04
C LYS A 232 10.25 4.39 11.93
N CYS A 233 10.95 3.69 12.81
CA CYS A 233 10.85 2.24 12.95
C CYS A 233 9.71 1.89 13.90
N VAL A 234 8.61 1.42 13.36
CA VAL A 234 7.44 0.92 14.11
C VAL A 234 7.75 -0.48 14.63
N MET A 235 7.65 -0.71 15.93
CA MET A 235 7.83 -2.03 16.55
C MET A 235 6.50 -2.77 16.60
N LEU A 236 6.41 -3.91 15.95
CA LEU A 236 5.24 -4.78 15.95
C LEU A 236 5.56 -6.13 16.61
N SER A 237 4.74 -6.54 17.57
CA SER A 237 4.84 -7.87 18.18
C SER A 237 4.16 -8.93 17.32
N TYR A 238 4.44 -10.21 17.60
CA TYR A 238 3.67 -11.29 17.00
C TYR A 238 2.19 -11.20 17.35
N GLU A 239 1.85 -10.76 18.59
CA GLU A 239 0.45 -10.52 18.96
C GLU A 239 -0.22 -9.51 18.03
N ASN A 240 0.43 -8.36 17.80
CA ASN A 240 -0.12 -7.30 16.94
C ASN A 240 -0.42 -7.82 15.53
N MET A 241 0.57 -8.45 14.90
CA MET A 241 0.48 -8.94 13.52
C MET A 241 -0.48 -10.11 13.38
N MET A 242 -0.41 -11.10 14.26
CA MET A 242 -1.26 -12.29 14.22
C MET A 242 -2.72 -11.95 14.54
N PHE A 243 -2.95 -11.10 15.54
CA PHE A 243 -4.30 -10.65 15.89
C PHE A 243 -4.99 -10.02 14.69
N MET A 244 -4.31 -9.12 13.98
CA MET A 244 -4.87 -8.45 12.78
C MET A 244 -5.27 -9.49 11.72
N GLY A 245 -4.39 -10.43 11.37
CA GLY A 245 -4.68 -11.49 10.40
C GLY A 245 -5.84 -12.38 10.80
N LEU A 246 -5.88 -12.83 12.06
CA LEU A 246 -6.96 -13.65 12.59
C LEU A 246 -8.29 -12.88 12.67
N ALA A 247 -8.28 -11.61 13.08
CA ALA A 247 -9.46 -10.77 13.12
C ALA A 247 -10.04 -10.56 11.70
N LEU A 248 -9.18 -10.35 10.70
CA LEU A 248 -9.60 -10.24 9.31
C LEU A 248 -10.27 -11.53 8.83
N GLN A 249 -9.73 -12.71 9.17
CA GLN A 249 -10.32 -14.01 8.81
C GLN A 249 -11.69 -14.27 9.44
N LYS A 250 -12.02 -13.64 10.58
CA LYS A 250 -13.36 -13.75 11.18
C LYS A 250 -14.43 -13.04 10.33
N VAL A 251 -14.06 -12.05 9.54
CA VAL A 251 -14.98 -11.21 8.75
C VAL A 251 -14.83 -11.39 7.24
N VAL A 252 -13.75 -12.03 6.80
CA VAL A 252 -13.50 -12.40 5.41
C VAL A 252 -13.19 -13.89 5.34
N SER A 253 -14.05 -14.64 4.65
CA SER A 253 -13.88 -16.10 4.51
C SER A 253 -12.68 -16.43 3.61
N MET A 254 -11.49 -16.50 4.19
CA MET A 254 -10.29 -16.97 3.53
C MET A 254 -10.09 -18.46 3.79
N SER A 255 -9.56 -19.18 2.81
CA SER A 255 -9.29 -20.61 2.91
C SER A 255 -7.89 -20.96 2.39
N ILE A 256 -7.44 -22.17 2.69
CA ILE A 256 -6.19 -22.72 2.18
C ILE A 256 -6.12 -22.82 0.64
N GLU A 257 -7.26 -22.78 -0.04
CA GLU A 257 -7.34 -22.87 -1.50
C GLU A 257 -7.17 -21.49 -2.18
N GLU A 258 -6.94 -20.43 -1.41
CA GLU A 258 -6.70 -19.11 -1.99
C GLU A 258 -5.33 -19.04 -2.67
N ASP A 259 -5.29 -18.23 -3.73
CA ASP A 259 -4.09 -17.83 -4.45
C ASP A 259 -3.89 -16.32 -4.24
N TYR A 260 -2.82 -15.95 -3.56
CA TYR A 260 -2.40 -14.55 -3.42
C TYR A 260 -1.24 -14.26 -4.38
N PHE A 261 -1.26 -13.13 -5.06
CA PHE A 261 -0.17 -12.67 -5.92
C PHE A 261 0.56 -11.53 -5.22
N SER A 262 1.79 -11.82 -4.78
CA SER A 262 2.66 -10.89 -4.07
C SER A 262 3.43 -10.04 -5.07
N PHE A 263 3.09 -8.77 -5.18
CA PHE A 263 3.70 -7.84 -6.14
C PHE A 263 3.90 -6.43 -5.58
N LEU A 264 3.32 -6.13 -4.43
CA LEU A 264 3.64 -4.88 -3.70
C LEU A 264 4.90 -5.10 -2.88
N PRO A 265 5.71 -4.06 -2.64
CA PRO A 265 6.96 -4.23 -1.91
C PRO A 265 6.76 -4.93 -0.55
N LEU A 266 7.55 -5.98 -0.28
CA LEU A 266 7.51 -6.70 1.00
C LEU A 266 7.93 -5.83 2.20
N ALA A 267 8.56 -4.68 1.94
CA ALA A 267 8.79 -3.64 2.94
C ALA A 267 7.50 -2.96 3.44
N TRP A 268 6.42 -3.02 2.66
CA TRP A 268 5.15 -2.41 3.03
C TRP A 268 4.34 -3.30 3.96
N ILE A 269 3.85 -2.73 5.08
CA ILE A 269 3.08 -3.49 6.06
C ILE A 269 1.85 -4.20 5.46
N GLY A 270 1.22 -3.61 4.46
CA GLY A 270 0.07 -4.22 3.79
C GLY A 270 0.43 -5.51 3.06
N GLU A 271 1.63 -5.62 2.50
CA GLU A 271 2.11 -6.85 1.87
C GLU A 271 2.53 -7.87 2.92
N GLN A 272 3.26 -7.45 3.98
CA GLN A 272 3.61 -8.33 5.11
C GLN A 272 2.36 -8.90 5.79
N MET A 273 1.34 -8.08 5.98
CA MET A 273 0.05 -8.51 6.51
C MET A 273 -0.56 -9.65 5.68
N MET A 274 -0.56 -9.52 4.36
CA MET A 274 -1.12 -10.56 3.48
C MET A 274 -0.25 -11.82 3.48
N VAL A 275 1.07 -11.67 3.38
CA VAL A 275 1.99 -12.81 3.25
C VAL A 275 2.21 -13.55 4.56
N PHE A 276 2.45 -12.82 5.67
CA PHE A 276 2.74 -13.43 6.97
C PHE A 276 1.47 -13.57 7.83
N SER A 277 0.79 -12.46 8.15
CA SER A 277 -0.34 -12.53 9.08
C SER A 277 -1.50 -13.35 8.52
N CYS A 278 -1.89 -13.15 7.26
CA CYS A 278 -2.96 -13.93 6.63
C CYS A 278 -2.43 -15.25 6.04
N GLY A 279 -1.29 -15.22 5.35
CA GLY A 279 -0.74 -16.38 4.65
C GLY A 279 -0.38 -17.53 5.58
N LEU A 280 0.38 -17.26 6.66
CA LEU A 280 0.78 -18.30 7.61
C LEU A 280 -0.38 -18.79 8.48
N THR A 281 -1.29 -17.90 8.91
CA THR A 281 -2.43 -18.28 9.73
C THR A 281 -3.46 -19.11 8.96
N THR A 282 -3.69 -18.80 7.67
CA THR A 282 -4.65 -19.52 6.81
C THR A 282 -4.02 -20.71 6.09
N GLY A 283 -2.74 -20.62 5.71
CA GLY A 283 -2.04 -21.64 4.93
C GLY A 283 -2.30 -21.56 3.42
N PHE A 284 -2.68 -20.41 2.88
CA PHE A 284 -2.88 -20.23 1.45
C PHE A 284 -1.55 -20.08 0.68
N ARG A 285 -1.64 -20.12 -0.65
CA ARG A 285 -0.48 -20.06 -1.55
C ARG A 285 -0.14 -18.62 -1.91
N VAL A 286 1.16 -18.27 -1.81
CA VAL A 286 1.71 -16.99 -2.28
C VAL A 286 2.47 -17.22 -3.59
N ASN A 287 2.28 -16.32 -4.57
CA ASN A 287 2.87 -16.40 -5.89
C ASN A 287 3.70 -15.14 -6.18
N PHE A 288 4.94 -15.32 -6.63
CA PHE A 288 5.89 -14.26 -6.96
C PHE A 288 6.09 -14.16 -8.47
N TYR A 289 6.14 -12.96 -9.00
CA TYR A 289 6.41 -12.68 -10.40
C TYR A 289 7.87 -13.01 -10.79
N GLU A 290 8.13 -13.12 -12.09
CA GLU A 290 9.49 -13.36 -12.58
C GLU A 290 10.33 -12.09 -12.51
N GLU A 291 9.88 -11.01 -13.14
CA GLU A 291 10.55 -9.71 -13.17
C GLU A 291 9.51 -8.59 -13.06
N PRO A 292 9.88 -7.38 -12.61
CA PRO A 292 8.94 -6.25 -12.50
C PRO A 292 8.16 -5.99 -13.80
N GLU A 293 8.79 -6.13 -14.96
CA GLU A 293 8.18 -5.93 -16.28
C GLU A 293 7.16 -7.01 -16.64
N THR A 294 7.25 -8.19 -16.02
CA THR A 294 6.34 -9.32 -16.31
C THR A 294 5.12 -9.36 -15.39
N VAL A 295 5.05 -8.53 -14.36
CA VAL A 295 4.01 -8.53 -13.31
C VAL A 295 2.60 -8.67 -13.90
N ASN A 296 2.23 -7.90 -14.93
CA ASN A 296 0.91 -7.96 -15.53
C ASN A 296 0.62 -9.29 -16.24
N ASN A 297 1.62 -9.89 -16.87
CA ASN A 297 1.48 -11.19 -17.53
C ASN A 297 1.37 -12.30 -16.48
N ASP A 298 2.22 -12.27 -15.47
CA ASP A 298 2.28 -13.26 -14.40
C ASP A 298 1.01 -13.21 -13.53
N LEU A 299 0.49 -12.01 -13.23
CA LEU A 299 -0.81 -11.82 -12.61
C LEU A 299 -1.94 -12.52 -13.38
N ARG A 300 -1.95 -12.41 -14.72
CA ARG A 300 -2.94 -13.06 -15.57
C ARG A 300 -2.79 -14.58 -15.57
N GLU A 301 -1.57 -15.09 -15.56
CA GLU A 301 -1.31 -16.54 -15.52
C GLU A 301 -1.74 -17.15 -14.18
N VAL A 302 -1.47 -16.46 -13.06
CA VAL A 302 -1.89 -16.88 -11.72
C VAL A 302 -3.41 -16.77 -11.57
N GLY A 303 -4.00 -15.67 -12.02
CA GLY A 303 -5.42 -15.37 -11.79
C GLY A 303 -5.77 -15.46 -10.30
N PRO A 304 -5.24 -14.58 -9.43
CA PRO A 304 -5.38 -14.71 -7.98
C PRO A 304 -6.84 -14.69 -7.52
N THR A 305 -7.09 -15.27 -6.36
CA THR A 305 -8.40 -15.25 -5.70
C THR A 305 -8.49 -14.14 -4.66
N ILE A 306 -7.34 -13.71 -4.15
CA ILE A 306 -7.19 -12.56 -3.25
C ILE A 306 -6.19 -11.59 -3.88
N MET A 307 -6.54 -10.31 -3.88
CA MET A 307 -5.64 -9.24 -4.29
C MET A 307 -5.81 -8.03 -3.37
N PHE A 308 -4.69 -7.48 -2.93
CA PHE A 308 -4.63 -6.23 -2.21
C PHE A 308 -3.82 -5.23 -3.01
N GLY A 309 -4.30 -4.01 -3.15
CA GLY A 309 -3.59 -2.96 -3.86
C GLY A 309 -4.05 -1.57 -3.45
N PRO A 310 -3.14 -0.60 -3.43
CA PRO A 310 -3.52 0.80 -3.28
C PRO A 310 -4.40 1.26 -4.45
N PRO A 311 -5.16 2.35 -4.29
CA PRO A 311 -6.11 2.83 -5.30
C PRO A 311 -5.53 3.02 -6.68
N ARG A 312 -4.24 3.37 -6.77
CA ARG A 312 -3.52 3.56 -8.03
C ARG A 312 -3.52 2.30 -8.90
N ILE A 313 -3.23 1.13 -8.32
CA ILE A 313 -3.18 -0.14 -9.08
C ILE A 313 -4.54 -0.42 -9.74
N TRP A 314 -5.60 -0.24 -8.98
CA TRP A 314 -6.96 -0.44 -9.49
C TRP A 314 -7.32 0.56 -10.59
N ARG A 315 -6.92 1.82 -10.43
CA ARG A 315 -7.13 2.87 -11.42
C ARG A 315 -6.35 2.63 -12.70
N ASP A 316 -5.08 2.22 -12.61
CA ASP A 316 -4.25 1.91 -13.77
C ASP A 316 -4.88 0.76 -14.59
N MET A 317 -5.41 -0.29 -13.93
CA MET A 317 -6.17 -1.36 -14.58
C MET A 317 -7.44 -0.82 -15.27
N LEU A 318 -8.18 0.09 -14.63
CA LEU A 318 -9.39 0.67 -15.22
C LEU A 318 -9.07 1.60 -16.39
N ALA A 319 -8.00 2.38 -16.30
CA ALA A 319 -7.52 3.23 -17.40
C ALA A 319 -7.16 2.41 -18.64
N GLU A 320 -6.48 1.27 -18.46
CA GLU A 320 -6.20 0.35 -19.55
C GLU A 320 -7.49 -0.16 -20.24
N VAL A 321 -8.50 -0.51 -19.45
CA VAL A 321 -9.81 -0.93 -19.98
C VAL A 321 -10.45 0.20 -20.76
N GLN A 322 -10.49 1.42 -20.22
CA GLN A 322 -11.11 2.58 -20.85
C GLN A 322 -10.46 2.92 -22.20
N VAL A 323 -9.12 2.92 -22.26
CA VAL A 323 -8.35 3.17 -23.49
C VAL A 323 -8.65 2.10 -24.55
N LYS A 324 -8.60 0.82 -24.17
CA LYS A 324 -8.88 -0.29 -25.11
C LYS A 324 -10.33 -0.30 -25.60
N ILE A 325 -11.28 0.15 -24.78
CA ILE A 325 -12.68 0.28 -25.21
C ILE A 325 -12.84 1.50 -26.14
N ALA A 326 -12.14 2.60 -25.88
CA ALA A 326 -12.14 3.76 -26.78
C ALA A 326 -11.64 3.43 -28.19
N ASP A 327 -10.65 2.51 -28.29
CA ASP A 327 -10.12 2.00 -29.57
C ASP A 327 -11.00 0.92 -30.22
N ALA A 328 -11.96 0.37 -29.48
CA ALA A 328 -12.78 -0.72 -29.98
C ALA A 328 -13.79 -0.22 -31.05
N GLY A 329 -14.14 -1.11 -31.98
CA GLY A 329 -15.16 -0.84 -32.98
C GLY A 329 -16.53 -0.50 -32.34
N MET A 330 -17.34 0.31 -33.03
CA MET A 330 -18.61 0.85 -32.56
C MET A 330 -19.56 -0.18 -31.90
N LEU A 331 -19.64 -1.39 -32.46
CA LEU A 331 -20.50 -2.44 -31.92
C LEU A 331 -20.02 -2.90 -30.52
N LYS A 332 -18.71 -3.10 -30.37
CA LYS A 332 -18.11 -3.52 -29.08
C LYS A 332 -18.29 -2.45 -28.01
N ARG A 333 -18.12 -1.15 -28.37
CA ARG A 333 -18.38 -0.03 -27.44
C ARG A 333 -19.84 -0.01 -26.99
N LYS A 334 -20.81 -0.11 -27.90
CA LYS A 334 -22.24 -0.14 -27.55
C LYS A 334 -22.61 -1.30 -26.63
N ILE A 335 -22.05 -2.48 -26.87
CA ILE A 335 -22.27 -3.67 -26.01
C ILE A 335 -21.67 -3.43 -24.63
N TYR A 336 -20.44 -2.89 -24.56
CA TYR A 336 -19.81 -2.52 -23.29
C TYR A 336 -20.62 -1.48 -22.51
N ASP A 337 -21.04 -0.38 -23.17
CA ASP A 337 -21.82 0.69 -22.54
C ASP A 337 -23.14 0.16 -21.98
N MET A 338 -23.81 -0.74 -22.71
CA MET A 338 -25.04 -1.40 -22.25
C MET A 338 -24.76 -2.27 -21.03
N ALA A 339 -23.69 -3.08 -21.03
CA ALA A 339 -23.29 -3.91 -19.91
C ALA A 339 -22.95 -3.07 -18.68
N MET A 340 -22.17 -1.97 -18.85
CA MET A 340 -21.83 -1.03 -17.77
C MET A 340 -23.09 -0.38 -17.18
N LYS A 341 -24.03 0.04 -18.00
CA LYS A 341 -25.32 0.61 -17.54
C LYS A 341 -26.08 -0.39 -16.64
N ILE A 342 -26.12 -1.67 -17.02
CA ILE A 342 -26.71 -2.72 -16.20
C ILE A 342 -25.92 -2.89 -14.90
N GLY A 343 -24.59 -2.99 -14.98
CA GLY A 343 -23.72 -3.12 -13.83
C GLY A 343 -23.90 -1.98 -12.83
N TYR A 344 -23.82 -0.74 -13.28
CA TYR A 344 -24.01 0.46 -12.45
C TYR A 344 -25.40 0.50 -11.80
N THR A 345 -26.47 0.17 -12.55
CA THR A 345 -27.83 0.14 -11.98
C THR A 345 -27.94 -0.87 -10.84
N CYS A 346 -27.30 -2.03 -10.97
CA CYS A 346 -27.30 -3.03 -9.90
C CYS A 346 -26.50 -2.56 -8.68
N VAL A 347 -25.30 -2.04 -8.89
CA VAL A 347 -24.41 -1.58 -7.81
C VAL A 347 -25.00 -0.38 -7.07
N ASP A 348 -25.61 0.58 -7.77
CA ASP A 348 -26.27 1.73 -7.14
C ASP A 348 -27.46 1.32 -6.24
N ARG A 349 -28.16 0.24 -6.59
CA ARG A 349 -29.19 -0.35 -5.73
C ARG A 349 -28.58 -1.05 -4.51
N GLU A 350 -27.49 -1.81 -4.71
CA GLU A 350 -26.76 -2.45 -3.61
C GLU A 350 -26.30 -1.42 -2.58
N PHE A 351 -25.68 -0.30 -3.00
CA PHE A 351 -25.24 0.77 -2.12
C PHE A 351 -26.38 1.44 -1.33
N LYS A 352 -27.58 1.48 -1.93
CA LYS A 352 -28.79 1.99 -1.27
C LYS A 352 -29.53 0.94 -0.45
N GLY A 353 -29.02 -0.30 -0.33
CA GLY A 353 -29.71 -1.40 0.34
C GLY A 353 -31.03 -1.81 -0.33
N GLN A 354 -31.19 -1.52 -1.62
CA GLN A 354 -32.41 -1.82 -2.37
C GLN A 354 -32.34 -3.20 -3.03
N GLU A 355 -33.47 -3.90 -3.06
CA GLU A 355 -33.56 -5.19 -3.73
C GLU A 355 -33.34 -5.06 -5.26
N ILE A 356 -32.57 -5.98 -5.83
CA ILE A 356 -32.37 -6.12 -7.27
C ILE A 356 -33.37 -7.14 -7.79
N SER A 357 -34.22 -6.77 -8.76
CA SER A 357 -35.19 -7.68 -9.36
C SER A 357 -34.52 -8.89 -10.01
N ALA A 358 -35.23 -10.02 -10.09
CA ALA A 358 -34.72 -11.24 -10.72
C ALA A 358 -34.29 -11.01 -12.18
N TYR A 359 -35.02 -10.19 -12.93
CA TYR A 359 -34.65 -9.79 -14.29
C TYR A 359 -33.30 -9.07 -14.34
N MET A 360 -33.07 -8.09 -13.45
CA MET A 360 -31.79 -7.37 -13.38
C MET A 360 -30.63 -8.26 -12.95
N LYS A 361 -30.86 -9.20 -12.02
CA LYS A 361 -29.85 -10.20 -11.65
C LYS A 361 -29.47 -11.07 -12.86
N PHE A 362 -30.44 -11.52 -13.64
CA PHE A 362 -30.20 -12.28 -14.88
C PHE A 362 -29.46 -11.45 -15.93
N ALA A 363 -29.89 -10.20 -16.15
CA ALA A 363 -29.22 -9.29 -17.10
C ALA A 363 -27.76 -9.02 -16.69
N ARG A 364 -27.48 -8.82 -15.39
CA ARG A 364 -26.11 -8.67 -14.85
C ARG A 364 -25.27 -9.93 -15.09
N GLN A 365 -25.87 -11.12 -14.88
CA GLN A 365 -25.18 -12.40 -15.14
C GLN A 365 -24.79 -12.52 -16.61
N LEU A 366 -25.72 -12.16 -17.52
CA LEU A 366 -25.45 -12.18 -18.97
C LEU A 366 -24.34 -11.18 -19.36
N ALA A 367 -24.42 -9.94 -18.84
CA ALA A 367 -23.38 -8.93 -19.03
C ALA A 367 -22.02 -9.39 -18.49
N TYR A 368 -21.99 -10.08 -17.35
CA TYR A 368 -20.78 -10.65 -16.80
C TYR A 368 -20.13 -11.67 -17.75
N TYR A 369 -20.86 -12.66 -18.21
CA TYR A 369 -20.29 -13.71 -19.07
C TYR A 369 -19.87 -13.20 -20.47
N ILE A 370 -20.64 -12.28 -21.04
CA ILE A 370 -20.40 -11.80 -22.42
C ILE A 370 -19.32 -10.69 -22.44
N VAL A 371 -19.32 -9.78 -21.44
CA VAL A 371 -18.48 -8.56 -21.47
C VAL A 371 -17.45 -8.56 -20.36
N PHE A 372 -17.87 -8.67 -19.09
CA PHE A 372 -16.96 -8.42 -17.97
C PHE A 372 -15.97 -9.55 -17.74
N ARG A 373 -16.39 -10.81 -17.82
CA ARG A 373 -15.49 -11.96 -17.63
C ARG A 373 -14.30 -11.98 -18.58
N PRO A 374 -14.43 -11.71 -19.89
CA PRO A 374 -13.28 -11.56 -20.79
C PRO A 374 -12.36 -10.39 -20.44
N ILE A 375 -12.91 -9.27 -19.97
CA ILE A 375 -12.12 -8.12 -19.50
C ILE A 375 -11.35 -8.50 -18.24
N LEU A 376 -12.03 -9.06 -17.23
CA LEU A 376 -11.41 -9.48 -15.98
C LEU A 376 -10.35 -10.59 -16.21
N ASP A 377 -10.54 -11.46 -17.18
CA ASP A 377 -9.55 -12.47 -17.57
C ASP A 377 -8.25 -11.83 -18.09
N LYS A 378 -8.38 -10.76 -18.88
CA LYS A 378 -7.23 -9.99 -19.37
C LYS A 378 -6.51 -9.20 -18.28
N LEU A 379 -7.22 -8.80 -17.23
CA LEU A 379 -6.66 -8.13 -16.06
C LEU A 379 -6.12 -9.10 -15.00
N GLY A 380 -6.25 -10.43 -15.20
CA GLY A 380 -5.91 -11.41 -14.17
C GLY A 380 -6.94 -11.57 -13.05
N LEU A 381 -8.09 -10.89 -13.14
CA LEU A 381 -9.10 -10.81 -12.08
C LEU A 381 -10.27 -11.79 -12.24
N LYS A 382 -10.22 -12.73 -13.20
CA LYS A 382 -11.32 -13.66 -13.48
C LYS A 382 -11.73 -14.55 -12.30
N ARG A 383 -10.77 -14.91 -11.45
CA ARG A 383 -10.96 -15.77 -10.28
C ARG A 383 -11.09 -15.00 -8.98
N ILE A 384 -11.01 -13.67 -9.03
CA ILE A 384 -10.98 -12.82 -7.84
C ILE A 384 -12.22 -13.02 -6.96
N ARG A 385 -12.01 -13.29 -5.69
CA ARG A 385 -13.05 -13.45 -4.66
C ARG A 385 -13.03 -12.31 -3.67
N HIS A 386 -11.82 -11.88 -3.30
CA HIS A 386 -11.57 -10.83 -2.34
C HIS A 386 -10.61 -9.80 -2.94
N ALA A 387 -11.10 -8.60 -3.16
CA ALA A 387 -10.32 -7.48 -3.66
C ALA A 387 -10.33 -6.37 -2.60
N PHE A 388 -9.13 -5.98 -2.16
CA PHE A 388 -8.97 -4.96 -1.13
C PHE A 388 -8.24 -3.75 -1.70
N THR A 389 -8.67 -2.56 -1.26
CA THR A 389 -7.98 -1.31 -1.53
C THR A 389 -7.80 -0.51 -0.24
N GLY A 390 -6.62 0.09 -0.06
CA GLY A 390 -6.28 0.85 1.13
C GLY A 390 -5.00 1.64 0.97
N GLY A 391 -4.54 2.27 2.06
CA GLY A 391 -3.38 3.17 2.04
C GLY A 391 -3.71 4.58 1.56
N ALA A 392 -4.79 4.77 0.81
CA ALA A 392 -5.43 6.03 0.46
C ALA A 392 -6.92 5.77 0.15
N GLN A 393 -7.71 6.84 0.08
CA GLN A 393 -9.11 6.74 -0.34
C GLN A 393 -9.19 6.47 -1.84
N VAL A 394 -9.94 5.43 -2.24
CA VAL A 394 -10.24 5.16 -3.65
C VAL A 394 -11.32 6.13 -4.17
N SER A 395 -11.23 6.50 -5.44
CA SER A 395 -12.33 7.24 -6.09
C SER A 395 -13.62 6.42 -6.06
N VAL A 396 -14.73 7.07 -5.71
CA VAL A 396 -16.05 6.44 -5.71
C VAL A 396 -16.41 5.87 -7.09
N ASP A 397 -15.99 6.55 -8.15
CA ASP A 397 -16.27 6.12 -9.53
C ASP A 397 -15.44 4.88 -9.90
N ASP A 398 -14.15 4.81 -9.51
CA ASP A 398 -13.31 3.62 -9.69
C ASP A 398 -13.89 2.42 -8.93
N PHE A 399 -14.24 2.65 -7.66
CA PHE A 399 -14.84 1.64 -6.81
C PHE A 399 -16.15 1.10 -7.39
N ARG A 400 -17.02 2.00 -7.84
CA ARG A 400 -18.31 1.69 -8.48
C ARG A 400 -18.11 0.93 -9.80
N MET A 401 -17.12 1.32 -10.61
CA MET A 401 -16.81 0.67 -11.89
C MET A 401 -16.33 -0.77 -11.70
N LEU A 402 -15.39 -1.01 -10.76
CA LEU A 402 -14.91 -2.36 -10.44
C LEU A 402 -16.05 -3.26 -9.95
N ARG A 403 -16.89 -2.77 -9.04
CA ARG A 403 -18.05 -3.54 -8.57
C ARG A 403 -19.09 -3.78 -9.66
N ALA A 404 -19.30 -2.83 -10.59
CA ALA A 404 -20.20 -3.02 -11.73
C ALA A 404 -19.72 -4.15 -12.64
N MET A 405 -18.40 -4.31 -12.82
CA MET A 405 -17.79 -5.42 -13.56
C MET A 405 -17.81 -6.74 -12.79
N GLY A 406 -18.19 -6.76 -11.51
CA GLY A 406 -18.30 -7.96 -10.68
C GLY A 406 -17.12 -8.22 -9.74
N VAL A 407 -16.19 -7.29 -9.59
CA VAL A 407 -15.11 -7.38 -8.59
C VAL A 407 -15.67 -7.06 -7.21
N ASN A 408 -15.52 -7.98 -6.25
CA ASN A 408 -15.95 -7.77 -4.86
C ASN A 408 -14.94 -6.88 -4.12
N MET A 409 -14.87 -5.61 -4.57
CA MET A 409 -13.98 -4.60 -4.01
C MET A 409 -14.45 -4.17 -2.62
N LYS A 410 -13.51 -4.08 -1.67
CA LYS A 410 -13.70 -3.58 -0.32
C LYS A 410 -12.65 -2.51 -0.02
N GLN A 411 -13.10 -1.36 0.48
CA GLN A 411 -12.22 -0.35 1.05
C GLN A 411 -11.77 -0.80 2.44
N ILE A 412 -10.49 -0.62 2.73
CA ILE A 412 -9.94 -0.78 4.07
C ILE A 412 -9.38 0.55 4.57
N TYR A 413 -9.33 0.71 5.88
CA TYR A 413 -8.61 1.78 6.56
C TYR A 413 -7.70 1.18 7.61
N GLY A 414 -6.51 1.77 7.74
CA GLY A 414 -5.51 1.43 8.73
C GLY A 414 -4.16 2.05 8.39
N GLN A 415 -3.18 1.73 9.20
CA GLN A 415 -1.81 2.27 9.08
C GLN A 415 -0.81 1.26 9.65
N THR A 416 0.48 1.54 9.49
CA THR A 416 1.56 0.65 9.95
C THR A 416 1.46 0.42 11.45
N GLU A 417 1.14 1.45 12.22
CA GLU A 417 1.06 1.50 13.67
C GLU A 417 -0.10 0.65 14.25
N ILE A 418 -0.99 0.11 13.39
CA ILE A 418 -2.05 -0.85 13.75
C ILE A 418 -1.95 -2.14 12.92
N SER A 419 -0.73 -2.52 12.54
CA SER A 419 -0.44 -3.76 11.79
C SER A 419 -1.20 -3.90 10.46
N GLY A 420 -1.68 -2.79 9.89
CA GLY A 420 -2.26 -2.74 8.55
C GLY A 420 -3.74 -2.36 8.48
N ILE A 421 -4.66 -3.02 9.18
CA ILE A 421 -6.10 -2.80 9.06
C ILE A 421 -6.77 -2.56 10.41
N SER A 422 -7.57 -1.50 10.50
CA SER A 422 -8.51 -1.27 11.61
C SER A 422 -9.98 -1.37 11.20
N CYS A 423 -10.32 -0.95 9.97
CA CYS A 423 -11.68 -1.02 9.43
C CYS A 423 -11.71 -1.60 8.02
N LEU A 424 -12.80 -2.25 7.65
CA LEU A 424 -13.10 -2.66 6.28
C LEU A 424 -14.60 -2.86 6.04
N HIS A 425 -15.02 -2.81 4.77
CA HIS A 425 -16.38 -3.18 4.37
C HIS A 425 -16.69 -4.65 4.65
N ARG A 426 -17.96 -4.94 5.01
CA ARG A 426 -18.49 -6.30 5.09
C ARG A 426 -19.20 -6.69 3.80
N ASP A 427 -19.34 -7.98 3.53
CA ASP A 427 -20.16 -8.45 2.41
C ASP A 427 -21.63 -8.08 2.64
N GLY A 428 -22.23 -7.45 1.64
CA GLY A 428 -23.61 -6.94 1.74
C GLY A 428 -23.76 -5.60 2.48
N ASP A 429 -22.70 -5.06 3.07
CA ASP A 429 -22.69 -3.77 3.79
C ASP A 429 -21.53 -2.91 3.30
N VAL A 430 -21.68 -2.37 2.10
CA VAL A 430 -20.66 -1.62 1.37
C VAL A 430 -21.19 -0.24 1.00
N ASP A 431 -20.45 0.78 1.33
CA ASP A 431 -20.72 2.15 0.94
C ASP A 431 -19.43 2.79 0.39
N PRO A 432 -19.39 3.23 -0.88
CA PRO A 432 -18.15 3.69 -1.52
C PRO A 432 -17.57 4.97 -0.90
N TRP A 433 -18.34 5.64 -0.02
CA TRP A 433 -17.90 6.85 0.68
C TRP A 433 -17.25 6.55 2.04
N THR A 434 -17.19 5.29 2.45
CA THR A 434 -16.76 4.89 3.78
C THR A 434 -15.64 3.86 3.72
N SER A 435 -15.01 3.61 4.85
CA SER A 435 -14.04 2.52 5.04
C SER A 435 -14.65 1.33 5.82
N GLY A 436 -15.98 1.28 5.93
CA GLY A 436 -16.70 0.20 6.61
C GLY A 436 -16.59 0.24 8.13
N LYS A 437 -16.60 -0.93 8.75
CA LYS A 437 -16.66 -1.12 10.21
C LYS A 437 -15.33 -1.61 10.79
N PRO A 438 -15.07 -1.36 12.08
CA PRO A 438 -13.88 -1.87 12.74
C PRO A 438 -13.76 -3.39 12.66
N LEU A 439 -12.54 -3.91 12.70
CA LEU A 439 -12.29 -5.35 12.88
C LEU A 439 -12.80 -5.83 14.25
N PRO A 440 -13.10 -7.13 14.43
CA PRO A 440 -13.45 -7.68 15.73
C PRO A 440 -12.49 -7.22 16.83
N ARG A 441 -13.01 -6.91 18.03
CA ARG A 441 -12.25 -6.46 19.20
C ARG A 441 -11.46 -5.15 19.00
N THR A 442 -11.80 -4.35 17.98
CA THR A 442 -11.23 -3.02 17.72
C THR A 442 -12.28 -1.95 18.01
N VAL A 443 -11.90 -0.91 18.74
CA VAL A 443 -12.69 0.31 18.95
C VAL A 443 -12.08 1.44 18.15
N ILE A 444 -12.91 2.15 17.41
CA ILE A 444 -12.57 3.41 16.75
C ILE A 444 -13.38 4.52 17.41
N ALA A 445 -12.72 5.58 17.82
CA ALA A 445 -13.36 6.75 18.37
C ALA A 445 -12.95 8.01 17.61
N ILE A 446 -13.85 9.00 17.61
CA ILE A 446 -13.59 10.32 17.04
C ILE A 446 -13.50 11.30 18.21
N THR A 447 -12.39 12.01 18.30
CA THR A 447 -12.18 13.04 19.33
C THR A 447 -12.99 14.30 19.00
N LYS A 448 -13.14 15.20 19.95
CA LYS A 448 -13.79 16.52 19.70
C LYS A 448 -13.11 17.35 18.62
N ARG A 449 -11.83 17.07 18.32
CA ARG A 449 -11.09 17.71 17.22
C ARG A 449 -11.32 17.04 15.87
N GLY A 450 -12.13 15.98 15.85
CA GLY A 450 -12.41 15.19 14.64
C GLY A 450 -11.33 14.17 14.31
N GLU A 451 -10.34 13.95 15.18
CA GLU A 451 -9.28 12.97 14.97
C GLU A 451 -9.77 11.55 15.22
N ILE A 452 -9.37 10.64 14.35
CA ILE A 452 -9.62 9.20 14.49
C ILE A 452 -8.60 8.62 15.45
N ILE A 453 -9.06 8.02 16.55
CA ILE A 453 -8.21 7.24 17.45
C ILE A 453 -8.69 5.79 17.49
N SER A 454 -7.75 4.85 17.69
CA SER A 454 -8.02 3.40 17.62
C SER A 454 -7.47 2.68 18.83
N LYS A 455 -8.25 1.72 19.38
CA LYS A 455 -7.78 0.79 20.40
C LYS A 455 -8.01 -0.64 19.96
N SER A 456 -6.91 -1.44 19.89
CA SER A 456 -6.92 -2.81 19.38
C SER A 456 -5.68 -3.54 19.88
N PRO A 457 -5.71 -4.88 20.05
CA PRO A 457 -4.48 -5.67 20.23
C PRO A 457 -3.50 -5.59 19.05
N ALA A 458 -3.94 -5.09 17.87
CA ALA A 458 -3.10 -4.87 16.71
C ALA A 458 -2.25 -3.58 16.78
N VAL A 459 -2.45 -2.71 17.79
CA VAL A 459 -1.68 -1.47 17.96
C VAL A 459 -0.24 -1.79 18.33
N MET A 460 0.70 -1.08 17.71
CA MET A 460 2.15 -1.24 17.88
C MET A 460 2.61 -1.14 19.33
N LEU A 461 3.81 -1.64 19.59
CA LEU A 461 4.50 -1.49 20.90
C LEU A 461 5.05 -0.05 21.09
N GLY A 462 5.25 0.70 20.00
CA GLY A 462 5.84 2.03 19.97
C GLY A 462 6.85 2.19 18.84
N TYR A 463 7.58 3.31 18.85
CA TYR A 463 8.69 3.54 17.92
C TYR A 463 10.02 3.16 18.56
N TYR A 464 10.86 2.45 17.81
CA TYR A 464 12.18 2.06 18.28
C TYR A 464 13.06 3.31 18.52
N ASP A 465 13.72 3.34 19.68
CA ASP A 465 14.61 4.41 20.16
C ASP A 465 13.98 5.82 20.19
N ARG A 466 12.63 5.91 20.24
CA ARG A 466 11.87 7.16 20.30
C ARG A 466 10.72 7.11 21.31
N PRO A 467 11.00 6.82 22.60
CA PRO A 467 9.94 6.58 23.60
C PRO A 467 9.07 7.80 23.94
N TYR A 468 9.42 8.99 23.45
CA TYR A 468 8.67 10.25 23.69
C TYR A 468 7.87 10.74 22.50
N GLU A 469 7.93 10.07 21.35
CA GLU A 469 7.13 10.38 20.17
C GLU A 469 5.89 9.45 20.12
N ASP A 470 5.11 9.48 21.23
CA ASP A 470 4.01 8.53 21.40
C ASP A 470 2.77 8.96 20.64
N ASP A 471 2.55 8.37 19.46
CA ASP A 471 1.23 8.36 18.82
C ASP A 471 0.28 7.35 19.55
N VAL A 472 0.75 6.70 20.63
CA VAL A 472 -0.03 5.77 21.47
C VAL A 472 -0.09 6.27 22.91
N VAL A 473 -1.29 6.59 23.38
CA VAL A 473 -1.54 7.03 24.75
C VAL A 473 -2.59 6.12 25.39
N ASP A 474 -2.28 5.52 26.53
CA ASP A 474 -3.16 4.58 27.24
C ASP A 474 -3.69 3.44 26.36
N GLY A 475 -2.87 3.00 25.37
CA GLY A 475 -3.21 1.98 24.39
C GLY A 475 -4.14 2.45 23.27
N TRP A 476 -4.41 3.75 23.18
CA TRP A 476 -5.08 4.38 22.05
C TRP A 476 -4.05 4.95 21.08
N LEU A 477 -4.15 4.52 19.82
CA LEU A 477 -3.36 5.04 18.70
C LEU A 477 -4.04 6.29 18.13
N TYR A 478 -3.33 7.40 18.10
CA TYR A 478 -3.70 8.63 17.43
C TYR A 478 -3.27 8.55 15.97
N SER A 479 -4.23 8.61 15.07
CA SER A 479 -3.95 8.34 13.65
C SER A 479 -3.39 9.54 12.87
N GLY A 480 -3.60 10.76 13.36
CA GLY A 480 -3.38 11.98 12.61
C GLY A 480 -4.35 12.15 11.42
N ASP A 481 -5.39 11.33 11.32
CA ASP A 481 -6.43 11.41 10.30
C ASP A 481 -7.71 12.00 10.88
N MET A 482 -8.38 12.88 10.13
CA MET A 482 -9.71 13.39 10.45
C MET A 482 -10.78 12.45 9.90
N GLY A 483 -11.81 12.19 10.69
CA GLY A 483 -12.92 11.35 10.28
C GLY A 483 -14.21 11.59 11.02
N MET A 484 -15.23 10.85 10.62
CA MET A 484 -16.54 10.83 11.26
C MET A 484 -17.18 9.43 11.15
N VAL A 485 -18.21 9.19 11.92
CA VAL A 485 -19.02 7.98 11.85
C VAL A 485 -20.35 8.30 11.18
N ASP A 486 -20.72 7.54 10.16
CA ASP A 486 -22.00 7.71 9.47
C ASP A 486 -23.17 7.07 10.24
N ALA A 487 -24.39 7.26 9.74
CA ALA A 487 -25.61 6.73 10.35
C ALA A 487 -25.69 5.17 10.35
N LYS A 488 -24.89 4.49 9.53
CA LYS A 488 -24.80 3.02 9.46
C LYS A 488 -23.71 2.46 10.39
N GLY A 489 -22.95 3.33 11.08
CA GLY A 489 -21.82 2.94 11.91
C GLY A 489 -20.56 2.61 11.09
N HIS A 490 -20.40 3.20 9.92
CA HIS A 490 -19.20 3.12 9.11
C HIS A 490 -18.26 4.29 9.40
N LEU A 491 -16.97 4.02 9.37
CA LEU A 491 -15.95 5.06 9.41
C LEU A 491 -15.87 5.78 8.06
N VAL A 492 -15.95 7.10 8.09
CA VAL A 492 -15.67 8.00 6.97
C VAL A 492 -14.36 8.72 7.28
N VAL A 493 -13.33 8.42 6.52
CA VAL A 493 -12.04 9.13 6.59
C VAL A 493 -12.13 10.35 5.70
N VAL A 494 -11.85 11.53 6.24
CA VAL A 494 -11.99 12.80 5.51
C VAL A 494 -10.67 13.17 4.84
N ASP A 495 -9.60 13.30 5.63
CA ASP A 495 -8.25 13.65 5.15
C ASP A 495 -7.24 13.51 6.30
N ARG A 496 -5.95 13.79 6.06
CA ARG A 496 -4.98 14.03 7.12
C ARG A 496 -5.35 15.29 7.90
N LEU A 497 -5.30 15.23 9.21
CA LEU A 497 -5.62 16.37 10.08
C LEU A 497 -4.74 17.60 9.74
N ALA A 498 -3.46 17.36 9.43
CA ALA A 498 -2.51 18.38 9.03
C ALA A 498 -2.70 18.93 7.60
N ASP A 499 -3.44 18.20 6.74
CA ASP A 499 -3.60 18.54 5.32
C ASP A 499 -4.93 19.22 5.02
N VAL A 500 -5.91 19.19 5.93
CA VAL A 500 -7.20 19.88 5.75
C VAL A 500 -6.96 21.38 5.56
N ILE A 501 -7.52 21.92 4.49
CA ILE A 501 -7.40 23.32 4.11
C ILE A 501 -8.59 24.11 4.68
N THR A 502 -8.31 25.24 5.32
CA THR A 502 -9.33 26.22 5.70
C THR A 502 -9.19 27.44 4.80
N LEU A 503 -10.21 27.76 4.02
CA LEU A 503 -10.23 28.96 3.19
C LEU A 503 -10.47 30.24 4.03
N GLN A 504 -10.29 31.41 3.42
CA GLN A 504 -10.48 32.72 4.12
C GLN A 504 -11.90 32.93 4.65
N ASP A 505 -12.90 32.32 4.02
CA ASP A 505 -14.30 32.37 4.44
C ASP A 505 -14.66 31.33 5.53
N GLY A 506 -13.67 30.56 6.01
CA GLY A 506 -13.84 29.49 6.98
C GLY A 506 -14.29 28.15 6.40
N THR A 507 -14.43 28.02 5.07
CA THR A 507 -14.79 26.76 4.42
C THR A 507 -13.64 25.74 4.62
N LEU A 508 -13.99 24.55 5.12
CA LEU A 508 -13.06 23.41 5.21
C LEU A 508 -13.09 22.65 3.89
N VAL A 509 -11.92 22.42 3.34
CA VAL A 509 -11.72 21.66 2.09
C VAL A 509 -10.82 20.48 2.37
N SER A 510 -11.26 19.26 1.98
CA SER A 510 -10.41 18.08 1.93
C SER A 510 -9.70 18.03 0.58
N PRO A 511 -8.38 18.23 0.54
CA PRO A 511 -7.61 18.12 -0.70
C PRO A 511 -7.76 16.76 -1.36
N GLN A 512 -7.65 15.69 -0.60
CA GLN A 512 -7.69 14.32 -1.10
C GLN A 512 -9.01 14.00 -1.81
N HIS A 513 -10.13 14.54 -1.31
CA HIS A 513 -11.43 14.36 -1.95
C HIS A 513 -11.47 14.96 -3.37
N LEU A 514 -10.96 16.18 -3.54
CA LEU A 514 -10.93 16.86 -4.83
C LEU A 514 -9.91 16.20 -5.79
N GLU A 515 -8.73 15.88 -5.27
CA GLU A 515 -7.66 15.21 -6.01
C GLU A 515 -8.10 13.85 -6.57
N ASN A 516 -8.79 13.04 -5.77
CA ASN A 516 -9.31 11.75 -6.22
C ASN A 516 -10.35 11.91 -7.34
N ARG A 517 -11.17 12.96 -7.30
CA ARG A 517 -12.12 13.26 -8.40
C ARG A 517 -11.40 13.68 -9.67
N LEU A 518 -10.35 14.48 -9.57
CA LEU A 518 -9.55 14.87 -10.74
C LEU A 518 -8.83 13.66 -11.35
N LYS A 519 -8.28 12.81 -10.51
CA LYS A 519 -7.54 11.59 -10.89
C LYS A 519 -8.43 10.46 -11.44
N PHE A 520 -9.75 10.58 -11.36
CA PHE A 520 -10.67 9.68 -12.07
C PHE A 520 -10.58 9.83 -13.59
N SER A 521 -10.20 11.01 -14.07
CA SER A 521 -9.93 11.21 -15.50
C SER A 521 -8.70 10.41 -15.93
N PRO A 522 -8.75 9.65 -17.05
CA PRO A 522 -7.59 8.93 -17.56
C PRO A 522 -6.43 9.84 -18.00
N TYR A 523 -6.66 11.14 -18.08
CA TYR A 523 -5.68 12.13 -18.50
C TYR A 523 -4.91 12.78 -17.36
N VAL A 524 -5.38 12.63 -16.11
CA VAL A 524 -4.72 13.18 -14.91
C VAL A 524 -4.02 12.06 -14.15
N ARG A 525 -2.69 12.16 -14.04
CA ARG A 525 -1.86 11.20 -13.28
C ARG A 525 -1.88 11.51 -11.80
N GLU A 526 -1.55 12.77 -11.44
CA GLU A 526 -1.58 13.28 -10.08
C GLU A 526 -2.19 14.69 -10.05
N ALA A 527 -2.72 15.04 -8.89
CA ALA A 527 -3.27 16.35 -8.61
C ALA A 527 -2.90 16.74 -7.18
N MET A 528 -2.55 18.00 -6.97
CA MET A 528 -2.35 18.58 -5.66
C MET A 528 -3.23 19.82 -5.50
N ILE A 529 -4.16 19.78 -4.55
CA ILE A 529 -4.97 20.92 -4.14
C ILE A 529 -4.17 21.79 -3.16
N LEU A 530 -4.26 23.10 -3.34
CA LEU A 530 -3.43 24.12 -2.68
C LEU A 530 -4.31 25.03 -1.81
N ASP A 531 -3.88 25.52 -0.92
CA ASP A 531 -3.18 26.17 0.16
C ASP A 531 -4.15 26.67 1.24
N ASN A 532 -3.73 26.63 2.50
CA ASN A 532 -4.47 27.12 3.65
C ASN A 532 -4.57 28.65 3.65
N GLY A 533 -5.68 29.23 4.10
CA GLY A 533 -5.86 30.67 4.25
C GLY A 533 -6.01 31.45 2.93
N ARG A 534 -6.32 30.78 1.81
CA ARG A 534 -6.48 31.39 0.49
C ARG A 534 -7.95 31.74 0.17
N PRO A 535 -8.21 32.65 -0.77
CA PRO A 535 -9.58 33.07 -1.09
C PRO A 535 -10.40 32.03 -1.86
N TYR A 536 -9.73 31.09 -2.56
CA TYR A 536 -10.37 30.05 -3.39
C TYR A 536 -9.43 28.87 -3.60
N VAL A 537 -9.99 27.75 -4.04
CA VAL A 537 -9.26 26.50 -4.31
C VAL A 537 -8.53 26.61 -5.65
N THR A 538 -7.26 26.15 -5.66
CA THR A 538 -6.45 26.00 -6.88
C THR A 538 -5.80 24.61 -6.92
N ALA A 539 -5.30 24.20 -8.08
CA ALA A 539 -4.67 22.91 -8.27
C ALA A 539 -3.39 22.96 -9.11
N ILE A 540 -2.42 22.12 -8.75
CA ILE A 540 -1.34 21.67 -9.65
C ILE A 540 -1.72 20.30 -10.17
N LEU A 541 -1.62 20.09 -11.50
CA LEU A 541 -1.97 18.85 -12.18
C LEU A 541 -0.74 18.25 -12.87
N ASN A 542 -0.60 16.93 -12.79
CA ASN A 542 0.27 16.15 -13.67
C ASN A 542 -0.57 15.40 -14.69
N ILE A 543 -0.18 15.44 -15.95
CA ILE A 543 -0.83 14.65 -17.01
C ILE A 543 -0.42 13.19 -16.91
N HIS A 544 -1.30 12.28 -17.31
CA HIS A 544 -0.93 10.89 -17.57
C HIS A 544 -0.31 10.82 -18.97
N PHE A 545 1.02 10.81 -19.01
CA PHE A 545 1.77 11.00 -20.28
C PHE A 545 1.30 10.07 -21.39
N GLU A 546 1.25 8.75 -21.14
CA GLU A 546 0.89 7.77 -22.17
C GLU A 546 -0.52 8.00 -22.74
N ASN A 547 -1.49 8.28 -21.88
CA ASN A 547 -2.87 8.50 -22.31
C ASN A 547 -3.07 9.83 -23.03
N VAL A 548 -2.38 10.89 -22.57
CA VAL A 548 -2.44 12.21 -23.21
C VAL A 548 -1.64 12.21 -24.51
N ALA A 549 -0.50 11.50 -24.57
CA ALA A 549 0.27 11.31 -25.80
C ALA A 549 -0.57 10.64 -26.89
N LYS A 550 -1.22 9.53 -26.53
CA LYS A 550 -2.14 8.84 -27.45
C LYS A 550 -3.29 9.74 -27.88
N TRP A 551 -3.92 10.47 -26.96
CA TRP A 551 -4.97 11.43 -27.29
C TRP A 551 -4.47 12.52 -28.24
N ALA A 552 -3.25 13.03 -28.03
CA ALA A 552 -2.63 14.04 -28.89
C ALA A 552 -2.36 13.48 -30.29
N GLU A 553 -1.86 12.25 -30.42
CA GLU A 553 -1.67 11.55 -31.69
C GLU A 553 -3.00 11.40 -32.45
N ASP A 554 -4.06 10.94 -31.78
CA ASP A 554 -5.40 10.78 -32.36
C ASP A 554 -6.01 12.11 -32.84
N ASN A 555 -5.58 13.24 -32.25
CA ASN A 555 -6.00 14.59 -32.63
C ASN A 555 -4.98 15.34 -33.52
N ASN A 556 -3.92 14.66 -33.98
CA ASN A 556 -2.84 15.21 -34.79
C ASN A 556 -2.11 16.42 -34.16
N ILE A 557 -1.90 16.38 -32.85
CA ILE A 557 -1.16 17.37 -32.07
C ILE A 557 0.29 16.92 -31.96
N PRO A 558 1.25 17.61 -32.59
CA PRO A 558 2.67 17.20 -32.48
C PRO A 558 3.26 17.59 -31.12
N PHE A 559 4.09 16.71 -30.56
CA PHE A 559 4.82 16.93 -29.31
C PHE A 559 6.17 16.21 -29.33
N THR A 560 7.12 16.66 -28.49
CA THR A 560 8.47 16.09 -28.41
C THR A 560 8.74 15.29 -27.12
N GLY A 561 7.91 15.45 -26.10
CA GLY A 561 8.05 14.78 -24.81
C GLY A 561 7.07 15.33 -23.78
N TYR A 562 7.22 14.89 -22.51
CA TYR A 562 6.31 15.26 -21.41
C TYR A 562 6.16 16.78 -21.25
N MET A 563 7.31 17.49 -21.15
CA MET A 563 7.35 18.93 -20.93
C MET A 563 6.60 19.70 -22.02
N ASP A 564 6.87 19.39 -23.28
CA ASP A 564 6.21 20.03 -24.41
C ASP A 564 4.72 19.70 -24.44
N LEU A 565 4.37 18.42 -24.23
CA LEU A 565 2.97 17.97 -24.24
C LEU A 565 2.16 18.61 -23.12
N SER A 566 2.69 18.66 -21.90
CA SER A 566 2.01 19.22 -20.73
C SER A 566 1.70 20.72 -20.87
N GLN A 567 2.43 21.44 -21.73
CA GLN A 567 2.27 22.89 -21.96
C GLN A 567 1.47 23.24 -23.23
N LYS A 568 1.00 22.24 -24.00
CA LYS A 568 0.15 22.48 -25.16
C LYS A 568 -1.20 23.12 -24.79
N THR A 569 -1.67 24.04 -25.55
CA THR A 569 -2.97 24.70 -25.30
C THR A 569 -4.12 23.70 -25.32
N GLU A 570 -4.08 22.77 -26.25
CA GLU A 570 -5.08 21.73 -26.45
C GLU A 570 -5.13 20.77 -25.20
N VAL A 571 -3.98 20.52 -24.57
CA VAL A 571 -3.92 19.75 -23.33
C VAL A 571 -4.50 20.54 -22.16
N TYR A 572 -4.26 21.85 -22.08
CA TYR A 572 -4.92 22.71 -21.10
C TYR A 572 -6.45 22.74 -21.30
N ASP A 573 -6.94 22.75 -22.54
CA ASP A 573 -8.38 22.68 -22.84
C ASP A 573 -8.97 21.33 -22.42
N LEU A 574 -8.22 20.23 -22.63
CA LEU A 574 -8.58 18.90 -22.17
C LEU A 574 -8.67 18.86 -20.62
N LEU A 575 -7.65 19.33 -19.92
CA LEU A 575 -7.62 19.37 -18.46
C LEU A 575 -8.70 20.29 -17.88
N GLU A 576 -8.97 21.45 -18.52
CA GLU A 576 -10.06 22.33 -18.13
C GLU A 576 -11.41 21.62 -18.19
N SER A 577 -11.64 20.79 -19.21
CA SER A 577 -12.87 20.00 -19.32
C SER A 577 -13.02 19.04 -18.13
N VAL A 578 -11.92 18.43 -17.66
CA VAL A 578 -11.88 17.56 -16.48
C VAL A 578 -12.21 18.36 -15.21
N VAL A 579 -11.56 19.51 -15.01
CA VAL A 579 -11.81 20.36 -13.83
C VAL A 579 -13.26 20.86 -13.80
N ARG A 580 -13.81 21.26 -14.94
CA ARG A 580 -15.22 21.68 -15.07
C ARG A 580 -16.18 20.54 -14.68
N GLU A 581 -15.89 19.31 -15.09
CA GLU A 581 -16.71 18.14 -14.72
C GLU A 581 -16.70 17.90 -13.22
N VAL A 582 -15.53 17.98 -12.58
CA VAL A 582 -15.39 17.88 -11.12
C VAL A 582 -16.19 19.00 -10.42
N ASN A 583 -16.06 20.21 -10.90
CA ASN A 583 -16.71 21.40 -10.31
C ASN A 583 -18.25 21.35 -10.35
N LYS A 584 -18.86 20.63 -11.31
CA LYS A 584 -20.34 20.54 -11.44
C LYS A 584 -21.03 20.05 -10.15
N ASN A 585 -20.37 19.18 -9.39
CA ASN A 585 -20.94 18.54 -8.21
C ASN A 585 -20.38 19.11 -6.89
N LEU A 586 -19.68 20.27 -6.92
CA LEU A 586 -19.10 20.92 -5.76
C LEU A 586 -19.90 22.15 -5.35
N GLN A 587 -19.88 22.44 -4.05
CA GLN A 587 -20.34 23.73 -3.51
C GLN A 587 -19.48 24.86 -4.09
N GLU A 588 -20.04 26.03 -4.23
CA GLU A 588 -19.40 27.16 -4.91
C GLU A 588 -18.03 27.55 -4.31
N SER A 589 -17.91 27.55 -2.98
CA SER A 589 -16.67 27.83 -2.25
C SER A 589 -15.58 26.74 -2.46
N MET A 590 -15.97 25.51 -2.77
CA MET A 590 -15.06 24.38 -2.95
C MET A 590 -14.61 24.18 -4.41
N LYS A 591 -15.15 24.96 -5.36
CA LYS A 591 -14.81 24.84 -6.78
C LYS A 591 -13.37 25.26 -7.04
N ILE A 592 -12.67 24.48 -7.86
CA ILE A 592 -11.32 24.79 -8.33
C ILE A 592 -11.42 25.93 -9.34
N ARG A 593 -10.83 27.09 -8.99
CA ARG A 593 -10.91 28.30 -9.80
C ARG A 593 -9.78 28.48 -10.81
N LYS A 594 -8.61 27.95 -10.48
CA LYS A 594 -7.44 27.97 -11.34
C LYS A 594 -6.63 26.70 -11.19
N PHE A 595 -5.94 26.33 -12.27
CA PHE A 595 -4.98 25.26 -12.24
C PHE A 595 -3.77 25.55 -13.13
N ILE A 596 -2.71 24.79 -12.91
CA ILE A 596 -1.51 24.73 -13.73
C ILE A 596 -1.16 23.28 -14.03
N SER A 597 -0.70 22.98 -15.25
CA SER A 597 -0.12 21.70 -15.61
C SER A 597 1.39 21.76 -15.38
N LEU A 598 1.91 20.88 -14.52
CA LEU A 598 3.33 20.86 -14.18
C LEU A 598 4.15 20.32 -15.36
N TYR A 599 5.36 20.84 -15.52
CA TYR A 599 6.29 20.49 -16.60
C TYR A 599 6.91 19.09 -16.50
N LYS A 600 6.81 18.44 -15.32
CA LYS A 600 7.22 17.06 -15.05
C LYS A 600 6.22 16.37 -14.14
N GLU A 601 6.28 15.05 -14.03
CA GLU A 601 5.54 14.30 -13.01
C GLU A 601 6.17 14.52 -11.62
N PHE A 602 5.36 14.39 -10.56
CA PHE A 602 5.88 14.25 -9.20
C PHE A 602 6.60 12.92 -9.07
N ASP A 603 7.80 12.97 -8.50
CA ASP A 603 8.70 11.82 -8.44
C ASP A 603 9.18 11.50 -7.02
N PRO A 604 9.26 10.22 -6.61
CA PRO A 604 9.83 9.82 -5.33
C PRO A 604 11.33 10.10 -5.21
N ASP A 605 12.09 10.06 -6.31
CA ASP A 605 13.53 10.31 -6.30
C ASP A 605 13.86 11.79 -6.12
N ASP A 606 12.93 12.65 -6.54
CA ASP A 606 12.93 14.08 -6.22
C ASP A 606 12.35 14.37 -4.83
N GLU A 607 12.02 13.33 -4.06
CA GLU A 607 11.37 13.42 -2.74
C GLU A 607 9.98 14.08 -2.73
N GLU A 608 9.39 14.36 -3.88
CA GLU A 608 8.06 14.98 -4.00
C GLU A 608 6.94 14.01 -3.59
N MET A 609 7.24 12.70 -3.65
CA MET A 609 6.36 11.63 -3.18
C MET A 609 7.09 10.70 -2.23
N THR A 610 6.32 10.00 -1.39
CA THR A 610 6.84 8.84 -0.65
C THR A 610 7.01 7.65 -1.61
N ARG A 611 7.74 6.59 -1.19
CA ARG A 611 7.82 5.33 -1.96
C ARG A 611 6.46 4.65 -2.13
N THR A 612 5.52 4.91 -1.24
CA THR A 612 4.11 4.52 -1.39
C THR A 612 3.28 5.48 -2.27
N ARG A 613 3.94 6.39 -2.99
CA ARG A 613 3.34 7.36 -3.92
C ARG A 613 2.32 8.31 -3.27
N LYS A 614 2.54 8.71 -2.01
CA LYS A 614 1.82 9.80 -1.35
C LYS A 614 2.58 11.11 -1.53
N LEU A 615 1.88 12.22 -1.83
CA LEU A 615 2.47 13.54 -2.00
C LEU A 615 3.11 14.04 -0.71
N ARG A 616 4.34 14.51 -0.79
CA ARG A 616 5.04 15.24 0.29
C ARG A 616 4.72 16.74 0.18
N ARG A 617 3.49 17.10 0.56
CA ARG A 617 2.90 18.43 0.33
C ARG A 617 3.78 19.58 0.83
N GLY A 618 4.44 19.42 1.99
CA GLY A 618 5.35 20.43 2.54
C GLY A 618 6.49 20.77 1.59
N LEU A 619 7.18 19.75 1.08
CA LEU A 619 8.29 19.90 0.14
C LEU A 619 7.82 20.50 -1.19
N ILE A 620 6.69 20.02 -1.72
CA ILE A 620 6.12 20.53 -2.97
C ILE A 620 5.76 22.01 -2.82
N ARG A 621 5.15 22.43 -1.68
CA ARG A 621 4.86 23.84 -1.40
C ARG A 621 6.10 24.72 -1.35
N GLU A 622 7.19 24.22 -0.79
CA GLU A 622 8.46 24.93 -0.74
C GLU A 622 9.08 25.06 -2.12
N ARG A 623 9.19 23.95 -2.86
CA ARG A 623 9.81 23.89 -4.18
C ARG A 623 9.08 24.72 -5.23
N TYR A 624 7.76 24.68 -5.24
CA TYR A 624 6.90 25.36 -6.21
C TYR A 624 6.24 26.64 -5.65
N ARG A 625 6.83 27.25 -4.62
CA ARG A 625 6.27 28.46 -3.96
C ARG A 625 5.88 29.54 -4.95
N GLU A 626 6.76 29.88 -5.89
CA GLU A 626 6.52 30.93 -6.90
C GLU A 626 5.34 30.59 -7.81
N VAL A 627 5.24 29.32 -8.21
CA VAL A 627 4.14 28.79 -9.03
C VAL A 627 2.81 28.89 -8.28
N ILE A 628 2.84 28.52 -6.98
CA ILE A 628 1.66 28.57 -6.12
C ILE A 628 1.20 30.02 -5.92
N GLU A 629 2.11 30.94 -5.63
CA GLU A 629 1.75 32.37 -5.48
C GLU A 629 1.17 32.95 -6.76
N ALA A 630 1.71 32.58 -7.92
CA ALA A 630 1.18 33.05 -9.22
C ALA A 630 -0.28 32.65 -9.48
N LEU A 631 -0.71 31.48 -8.97
CA LEU A 631 -2.11 31.01 -9.09
C LEU A 631 -3.12 31.94 -8.37
N TYR A 632 -2.67 32.71 -7.39
CA TYR A 632 -3.53 33.66 -6.65
C TYR A 632 -3.40 35.11 -7.14
N THR A 633 -2.66 35.34 -8.23
CA THR A 633 -2.55 36.64 -8.93
C THR A 633 -3.40 36.67 -10.20
N ASP A 634 -3.36 37.78 -10.92
CA ASP A 634 -3.98 37.90 -12.24
C ASP A 634 -3.09 37.43 -13.40
N ALA A 635 -1.95 36.79 -13.09
CA ALA A 635 -1.06 36.25 -14.11
C ALA A 635 -1.76 35.16 -14.94
N GLU A 636 -1.48 35.15 -16.25
CA GLU A 636 -1.95 34.11 -17.19
C GLU A 636 -0.88 33.06 -17.47
N GLU A 637 0.38 33.37 -17.15
CA GLU A 637 1.52 32.46 -17.28
C GLU A 637 2.61 32.81 -16.27
N ILE A 638 3.52 31.89 -16.04
CA ILE A 638 4.71 32.06 -15.20
C ILE A 638 5.94 31.44 -15.87
N ASP A 639 7.05 32.19 -15.89
CA ASP A 639 8.37 31.65 -16.21
C ASP A 639 8.96 31.06 -14.92
N PHE A 640 9.29 29.78 -14.95
CA PHE A 640 9.80 29.04 -13.80
C PHE A 640 11.12 28.34 -14.16
N VAL A 641 12.10 28.38 -13.25
CA VAL A 641 13.34 27.62 -13.36
C VAL A 641 13.19 26.37 -12.53
N GLY A 642 12.90 25.27 -13.18
CA GLY A 642 12.77 23.96 -12.56
C GLY A 642 14.06 23.16 -12.59
N GLU A 643 14.13 22.13 -11.75
CA GLU A 643 15.21 21.15 -11.74
C GLU A 643 14.66 19.81 -12.24
N ILE A 644 15.42 19.12 -13.08
CA ILE A 644 15.16 17.73 -13.50
C ILE A 644 16.34 16.89 -13.03
N LYS A 645 16.07 15.84 -12.29
CA LYS A 645 17.04 14.81 -11.92
C LYS A 645 16.90 13.64 -12.88
N TYR A 646 17.98 13.24 -13.51
CA TYR A 646 18.04 12.07 -14.39
C TYR A 646 18.31 10.80 -13.59
N GLU A 647 18.02 9.63 -14.19
CA GLU A 647 18.25 8.31 -13.57
C GLU A 647 19.71 8.05 -13.18
N ASP A 648 20.67 8.71 -13.85
CA ASP A 648 22.11 8.66 -13.51
C ASP A 648 22.49 9.56 -12.32
N GLY A 649 21.50 10.25 -11.69
CA GLY A 649 21.70 11.18 -10.58
C GLY A 649 22.14 12.59 -10.99
N THR A 650 22.38 12.85 -12.27
CA THR A 650 22.68 14.22 -12.75
C THR A 650 21.45 15.11 -12.65
N ARG A 651 21.69 16.43 -12.45
CA ARG A 651 20.63 17.44 -12.33
C ARG A 651 20.85 18.54 -13.34
N ASP A 652 19.78 18.90 -14.05
CA ASP A 652 19.78 20.05 -14.97
C ASP A 652 18.72 21.07 -14.58
N GLN A 653 19.05 22.36 -14.76
CA GLN A 653 18.09 23.43 -14.64
C GLN A 653 17.39 23.67 -15.97
N VAL A 654 16.06 23.69 -15.93
CA VAL A 654 15.24 23.89 -17.12
C VAL A 654 14.37 25.12 -16.92
N GLN A 655 14.46 26.06 -17.87
CA GLN A 655 13.49 27.17 -17.94
C GLN A 655 12.22 26.72 -18.64
N VAL A 656 11.10 26.87 -17.96
CA VAL A 656 9.80 26.47 -18.47
C VAL A 656 8.81 27.63 -18.29
N ARG A 657 8.01 27.87 -19.33
CA ARG A 657 6.86 28.76 -19.24
C ARG A 657 5.60 27.92 -19.07
N MET A 658 4.92 28.09 -17.95
CA MET A 658 3.69 27.38 -17.62
C MET A 658 2.50 28.32 -17.64
N LYS A 659 1.39 27.89 -18.26
CA LYS A 659 0.15 28.64 -18.35
C LYS A 659 -0.67 28.47 -17.07
N ILE A 660 -1.33 29.53 -16.62
CA ILE A 660 -2.31 29.50 -15.53
C ILE A 660 -3.70 29.55 -16.17
N ARG A 661 -4.46 28.48 -16.02
CA ARG A 661 -5.80 28.38 -16.59
C ARG A 661 -6.85 28.72 -15.54
N ARG A 662 -7.70 29.70 -15.84
CA ARG A 662 -8.92 29.99 -15.07
C ARG A 662 -10.05 29.05 -15.50
N VAL A 663 -10.83 28.60 -14.52
CA VAL A 663 -12.01 27.75 -14.73
C VAL A 663 -13.22 28.54 -14.24
N GLU A 664 -14.14 28.84 -15.16
CA GLU A 664 -15.39 29.59 -14.89
C GLU A 664 -16.51 28.64 -14.41
#